data_8fd3b15acfff4d1acacdaaa51735f307
#
_entry.id   8fd3b15acfff4d1acacdaaa51735f307
#
_cell.length_a   1.000
_cell.length_b   1.000
_cell.length_c   1.000
_cell.angle_alpha   90.00
_cell.angle_beta   90.00
_cell.angle_gamma   90.00
#
_symmetry.space_group_name_H-M   'P 1'
#
loop_
_entity.id
_entity.type
_entity.pdbx_description
1 polymer ?
#
loop_
_entity_poly.entity_id
_entity_poly.type
_entity_poly.pdbx_seq_one_letter_code
_entity_poly.pdbx_strand_id
1 'polypeptide(L)'
;MKEILERAAASPAGKELAAAAASGEVAVLKGVSGSAYALYAAAVVERRGGVHIFVCGDRDAAAYLMNDFYSLLGEEGVMFFPTGYKRSVQFGQEDASGVVQRTAALNALRGFEGKRHLVVCTYPEALAEKVADAGELGRRTVTVGCGERMEMSFLADVLEEYGFTKVDFVYEPGQYSLRGGIIDIFSFAENRPCRIDFFGDEVDSIRRFNISSQLSADKLDRVEIVPNLNAGEAPRVSFVQFAGSSATCWFYDADYVLRRVNDLRRKVLADMEEPGQIDRLLTSRNVLLRDMAGNSVVALRDNLPERPATAAVVFDTAPQPKFNKNFEMLADDMIRNSLRGYATYILSENKVQVERLENIFHQIGRGQAAVRSLSVTLHEGFVDNDLKLCLYTDHQIFDRYQRYRINGEIRRDEQMTVAELNQLRPGDYVVHIDHGVGRFGGLVRTVENGKVHEAVKLEYRDGDVLLVNVHALHRISRYKDKDSDTPPRVYKLGSGAWQRMKNATKSAVKDIARELIKLYAERKESGGFAFSPDGYLQHELEASFPYEETPDQQQAVELVKHDMEQAQPMDRLVCGDVGFGKTEVAVRAAFKAVADSKQVAVLVPTTILSLQHYRTFSERLRGLPVRVENLSRVKSAREVKQIREELAAGKIDILIGTHKILGKDIRFHDLGLLIIDEEQKFGVSVKEKLRQLKVNVDTLTMTATPIPRTLQFSLMGARDLSSITTPPPNRYPVQTEVERFNPDIIRGSDQFRDEP
;
A
#
# COMPACT_ATOMS: atom_id res chain seq x y z
N MET A 1 21.32 10.43 -10.60
CA MET A 1 20.81 11.42 -9.64
C MET A 1 21.95 12.17 -8.92
N LYS A 2 22.98 11.53 -8.43
CA LYS A 2 24.11 12.16 -7.71
C LYS A 2 24.76 13.33 -8.47
N GLU A 3 25.04 13.18 -9.78
CA GLU A 3 25.60 14.26 -10.61
C GLU A 3 24.66 15.48 -10.69
N ILE A 4 23.34 15.26 -10.72
CA ILE A 4 22.36 16.35 -10.74
C ILE A 4 22.36 17.10 -9.40
N LEU A 5 22.43 16.40 -8.27
CA LEU A 5 22.56 16.99 -6.94
C LEU A 5 23.86 17.82 -6.83
N GLU A 6 24.99 17.30 -7.30
CA GLU A 6 26.26 18.02 -7.29
C GLU A 6 26.21 19.31 -8.15
N ARG A 7 25.56 19.25 -9.31
CA ARG A 7 25.32 20.44 -10.16
C ARG A 7 24.42 21.46 -9.46
N ALA A 8 23.33 21.02 -8.82
CA ALA A 8 22.45 21.90 -8.07
C ALA A 8 23.19 22.54 -6.89
N ALA A 9 23.98 21.80 -6.13
CA ALA A 9 24.81 22.34 -5.04
C ALA A 9 25.91 23.32 -5.49
N ALA A 10 26.44 23.14 -6.70
CA ALA A 10 27.46 23.99 -7.28
C ALA A 10 26.92 25.27 -7.92
N SER A 11 25.61 25.33 -8.22
CA SER A 11 24.96 26.49 -8.83
C SER A 11 25.02 27.72 -7.91
N PRO A 12 24.90 28.94 -8.46
CA PRO A 12 24.83 30.15 -7.65
C PRO A 12 23.70 30.10 -6.60
N ALA A 13 22.50 29.75 -7.03
CA ALA A 13 21.34 29.63 -6.14
C ALA A 13 21.53 28.54 -5.07
N GLY A 14 22.13 27.39 -5.43
CA GLY A 14 22.43 26.34 -4.46
C GLY A 14 23.44 26.75 -3.39
N LYS A 15 24.48 27.52 -3.77
CA LYS A 15 25.45 28.08 -2.80
C LYS A 15 24.82 29.11 -1.89
N GLU A 16 24.00 29.99 -2.44
CA GLU A 16 23.29 31.04 -1.67
C GLU A 16 22.31 30.40 -0.67
N LEU A 17 21.57 29.37 -1.13
CA LEU A 17 20.68 28.58 -0.26
C LEU A 17 21.43 27.87 0.88
N ALA A 18 22.59 27.29 0.58
CA ALA A 18 23.40 26.65 1.60
C ALA A 18 23.92 27.65 2.66
N ALA A 19 24.28 28.84 2.25
CA ALA A 19 24.67 29.91 3.16
C ALA A 19 23.48 30.39 4.01
N ALA A 20 22.32 30.59 3.39
CA ALA A 20 21.09 30.99 4.07
C ALA A 20 20.63 29.95 5.10
N ALA A 21 20.68 28.64 4.75
CA ALA A 21 20.33 27.57 5.68
C ALA A 21 21.29 27.47 6.90
N ALA A 22 22.43 28.15 6.88
CA ALA A 22 23.43 28.18 7.96
C ALA A 22 23.41 29.48 8.78
N SER A 23 22.64 30.49 8.37
CA SER A 23 22.77 31.84 8.89
C SER A 23 22.17 32.08 10.28
N GLY A 24 21.28 31.22 10.76
CA GLY A 24 20.45 31.46 11.94
C GLY A 24 19.29 32.45 11.68
N GLU A 25 19.10 32.89 10.45
CA GLU A 25 18.11 33.86 10.02
C GLU A 25 17.00 33.26 9.17
N VAL A 26 16.14 34.12 8.64
CA VAL A 26 15.03 33.72 7.77
C VAL A 26 15.38 34.02 6.32
N ALA A 27 15.34 33.01 5.46
CA ALA A 27 15.50 33.13 4.02
C ALA A 27 14.23 32.71 3.27
N VAL A 28 13.92 33.43 2.18
CA VAL A 28 12.77 33.14 1.33
C VAL A 28 13.25 32.63 -0.03
N LEU A 29 12.64 31.57 -0.53
CA LEU A 29 12.88 31.02 -1.87
C LEU A 29 11.86 31.59 -2.85
N LYS A 30 12.33 32.11 -3.98
CA LYS A 30 11.49 32.67 -5.05
C LYS A 30 11.73 31.93 -6.36
N GLY A 31 10.67 31.70 -7.14
CA GLY A 31 10.77 31.07 -8.46
C GLY A 31 11.06 29.56 -8.46
N VAL A 32 10.83 28.89 -7.33
CA VAL A 32 10.95 27.43 -7.22
C VAL A 32 9.63 26.78 -7.61
N SER A 33 9.69 25.77 -8.49
CA SER A 33 8.53 25.05 -9.00
C SER A 33 8.71 23.54 -8.87
N GLY A 34 7.63 22.84 -8.52
CA GLY A 34 7.60 21.38 -8.42
C GLY A 34 8.66 20.82 -7.47
N SER A 35 9.17 19.63 -7.76
CA SER A 35 10.21 18.99 -6.93
C SER A 35 11.61 19.62 -7.08
N ALA A 36 11.76 20.77 -7.78
CA ALA A 36 12.98 21.58 -7.70
C ALA A 36 13.28 21.98 -6.25
N TYR A 37 12.23 22.24 -5.45
CA TYR A 37 12.36 22.47 -4.01
C TYR A 37 13.08 21.33 -3.31
N ALA A 38 12.62 20.09 -3.54
CA ALA A 38 13.25 18.90 -2.95
C ALA A 38 14.69 18.71 -3.45
N LEU A 39 14.95 18.94 -4.74
CA LEU A 39 16.29 18.81 -5.32
C LEU A 39 17.29 19.77 -4.66
N TYR A 40 16.98 21.05 -4.58
CA TYR A 40 17.87 22.04 -3.99
C TYR A 40 18.01 21.89 -2.48
N ALA A 41 16.92 21.54 -1.79
CA ALA A 41 16.96 21.20 -0.37
C ALA A 41 17.85 19.99 -0.10
N ALA A 42 17.71 18.90 -0.89
CA ALA A 42 18.56 17.71 -0.79
C ALA A 42 20.05 18.04 -1.05
N ALA A 43 20.34 18.88 -2.02
CA ALA A 43 21.70 19.34 -2.30
C ALA A 43 22.35 20.08 -1.11
N VAL A 44 21.56 20.90 -0.40
CA VAL A 44 21.99 21.56 0.85
C VAL A 44 22.19 20.55 1.98
N VAL A 45 21.23 19.66 2.16
CA VAL A 45 21.24 18.60 3.19
C VAL A 45 22.47 17.72 3.04
N GLU A 46 22.75 17.22 1.83
CA GLU A 46 23.89 16.35 1.57
C GLU A 46 25.23 17.05 1.82
N ARG A 47 25.33 18.32 1.41
CA ARG A 47 26.58 19.10 1.55
C ARG A 47 26.85 19.55 2.97
N ARG A 48 25.83 19.96 3.70
CA ARG A 48 25.95 20.57 5.03
C ARG A 48 25.93 19.52 6.14
N GLY A 49 25.15 18.45 5.97
CA GLY A 49 24.76 17.57 7.09
C GLY A 49 23.91 18.30 8.11
N GLY A 50 23.73 17.72 9.28
CA GLY A 50 22.94 18.33 10.35
C GLY A 50 21.47 17.89 10.34
N VAL A 51 20.67 18.53 11.20
CA VAL A 51 19.24 18.25 11.34
C VAL A 51 18.42 19.22 10.50
N HIS A 52 17.54 18.70 9.67
CA HIS A 52 16.64 19.48 8.82
C HIS A 52 15.18 19.05 9.05
N ILE A 53 14.32 19.99 9.44
CA ILE A 53 12.89 19.76 9.70
C ILE A 53 12.09 20.41 8.59
N PHE A 54 11.36 19.59 7.81
CA PHE A 54 10.50 20.04 6.73
C PHE A 54 9.05 20.01 7.18
N VAL A 55 8.42 21.18 7.25
CA VAL A 55 7.02 21.32 7.67
C VAL A 55 6.17 21.65 6.46
N CYS A 56 5.41 20.66 5.98
CA CYS A 56 4.50 20.77 4.84
C CYS A 56 3.11 21.27 5.26
N GLY A 57 2.22 21.48 4.30
CA GLY A 57 0.86 21.95 4.56
C GLY A 57 -0.05 20.89 5.22
N ASP A 58 0.14 19.64 4.88
CA ASP A 58 -0.64 18.48 5.35
C ASP A 58 0.20 17.20 5.35
N ARG A 59 -0.42 16.10 5.76
CA ARG A 59 0.21 14.77 5.86
C ARG A 59 0.70 14.27 4.51
N ASP A 60 -0.12 14.42 3.47
CA ASP A 60 0.18 13.86 2.15
C ASP A 60 1.34 14.61 1.49
N ALA A 61 1.33 15.94 1.57
CA ALA A 61 2.45 16.77 1.10
C ALA A 61 3.77 16.42 1.83
N ALA A 62 3.72 16.14 3.14
CA ALA A 62 4.89 15.71 3.89
C ALA A 62 5.38 14.31 3.47
N ALA A 63 4.46 13.41 3.18
CA ALA A 63 4.78 12.06 2.70
C ALA A 63 5.36 12.08 1.27
N TYR A 64 4.83 12.91 0.37
CA TYR A 64 5.39 13.09 -0.97
C TYR A 64 6.80 13.69 -0.92
N LEU A 65 7.00 14.74 -0.11
CA LEU A 65 8.32 15.33 0.05
C LEU A 65 9.34 14.35 0.63
N MET A 66 8.93 13.52 1.61
CA MET A 66 9.78 12.48 2.15
C MET A 66 10.19 11.47 1.07
N ASN A 67 9.26 11.06 0.19
CA ASN A 67 9.57 10.17 -0.93
C ASN A 67 10.51 10.81 -1.96
N ASP A 68 10.39 12.12 -2.19
CA ASP A 68 11.36 12.85 -3.00
C ASP A 68 12.75 12.76 -2.36
N PHE A 69 12.86 12.94 -1.04
CA PHE A 69 14.14 12.77 -0.33
C PHE A 69 14.65 11.33 -0.36
N TYR A 70 13.79 10.31 -0.28
CA TYR A 70 14.23 8.92 -0.49
C TYR A 70 14.84 8.71 -1.87
N SER A 71 14.25 9.29 -2.89
CA SER A 71 14.75 9.24 -4.27
C SER A 71 16.07 9.99 -4.47
N LEU A 72 16.29 11.06 -3.71
CA LEU A 72 17.44 11.96 -3.84
C LEU A 72 18.60 11.60 -2.92
N LEU A 73 18.32 11.25 -1.66
CA LEU A 73 19.33 11.04 -0.60
C LEU A 73 19.45 9.56 -0.17
N GLY A 74 18.48 8.72 -0.52
CA GLY A 74 18.29 7.39 0.03
C GLY A 74 17.42 7.40 1.30
N GLU A 75 17.12 6.21 1.80
CA GLU A 75 16.21 6.06 2.96
C GLU A 75 16.91 6.34 4.31
N GLU A 76 18.24 6.20 4.36
CA GLU A 76 19.01 6.39 5.60
C GLU A 76 19.02 7.87 6.03
N GLY A 77 18.56 8.14 7.25
CA GLY A 77 18.51 9.50 7.80
C GLY A 77 17.34 10.36 7.30
N VAL A 78 16.35 9.78 6.62
CA VAL A 78 15.11 10.46 6.23
C VAL A 78 13.95 9.84 6.97
N MET A 79 13.21 10.62 7.74
CA MET A 79 12.17 10.15 8.65
C MET A 79 10.86 10.90 8.50
N PHE A 80 9.76 10.21 8.77
CA PHE A 80 8.42 10.80 8.87
C PHE A 80 8.04 11.02 10.32
N PHE A 81 7.49 12.17 10.65
CA PHE A 81 7.01 12.49 11.98
C PHE A 81 5.52 12.80 11.93
N PRO A 82 4.64 11.78 12.09
CA PRO A 82 3.18 11.93 12.04
C PRO A 82 2.58 12.33 13.38
N THR A 83 1.24 12.48 13.43
CA THR A 83 0.46 12.54 14.68
C THR A 83 0.55 11.22 15.44
N GLY A 84 0.48 11.30 16.78
CA GLY A 84 0.41 10.11 17.64
C GLY A 84 -1.03 9.59 17.85
N TYR A 85 -2.04 10.27 17.31
CA TYR A 85 -3.45 9.96 17.51
C TYR A 85 -4.17 9.75 16.19
N LYS A 86 -5.14 8.81 16.16
CA LYS A 86 -5.89 8.45 14.95
C LYS A 86 -6.81 9.57 14.47
N ARG A 87 -7.49 10.26 15.39
CA ARG A 87 -8.49 11.29 15.05
C ARG A 87 -8.15 12.64 15.65
N SER A 88 -8.02 12.71 16.95
CA SER A 88 -7.53 13.89 17.66
C SER A 88 -7.01 13.49 19.04
N VAL A 89 -6.19 14.36 19.64
CA VAL A 89 -5.70 14.21 21.02
C VAL A 89 -6.85 14.10 22.02
N GLN A 90 -7.98 14.75 21.74
CA GLN A 90 -9.18 14.78 22.56
C GLN A 90 -9.76 13.40 22.85
N PHE A 91 -9.76 12.49 21.86
CA PHE A 91 -10.38 11.17 22.02
C PHE A 91 -9.44 10.12 22.61
N GLY A 92 -8.18 10.46 22.87
CA GLY A 92 -7.18 9.57 23.48
C GLY A 92 -6.90 8.29 22.67
N GLN A 93 -7.38 8.20 21.44
CA GLN A 93 -7.16 7.06 20.58
C GLN A 93 -5.79 7.16 19.90
N GLU A 94 -4.81 6.46 20.47
CA GLU A 94 -3.46 6.43 19.90
C GLU A 94 -3.41 5.65 18.58
N ASP A 95 -2.62 6.16 17.64
CA ASP A 95 -2.21 5.43 16.46
C ASP A 95 -0.87 4.73 16.72
N ALA A 96 -0.90 3.42 16.96
CA ALA A 96 0.31 2.65 17.25
C ALA A 96 1.41 2.84 16.19
N SER A 97 1.05 2.90 14.90
CA SER A 97 2.00 3.17 13.81
C SER A 97 2.58 4.58 13.89
N GLY A 98 1.74 5.58 14.13
CA GLY A 98 2.16 6.95 14.33
C GLY A 98 3.07 7.12 15.55
N VAL A 99 2.75 6.47 16.68
CA VAL A 99 3.56 6.50 17.90
C VAL A 99 4.94 5.89 17.65
N VAL A 100 5.04 4.76 16.96
CA VAL A 100 6.32 4.11 16.59
C VAL A 100 7.16 5.05 15.72
N GLN A 101 6.59 5.63 14.66
CA GLN A 101 7.32 6.54 13.77
C GLN A 101 7.80 7.79 14.49
N ARG A 102 6.97 8.38 15.37
CA ARG A 102 7.35 9.52 16.22
C ARG A 102 8.52 9.15 17.14
N THR A 103 8.41 8.03 17.85
CA THR A 103 9.43 7.58 18.80
C THR A 103 10.75 7.28 18.09
N ALA A 104 10.70 6.65 16.91
CA ALA A 104 11.88 6.41 16.09
C ALA A 104 12.56 7.72 15.66
N ALA A 105 11.78 8.74 15.22
CA ALA A 105 12.31 10.04 14.86
C ALA A 105 12.94 10.78 16.06
N LEU A 106 12.28 10.75 17.22
CA LEU A 106 12.83 11.36 18.46
C LEU A 106 14.11 10.66 18.91
N ASN A 107 14.15 9.34 18.82
CA ASN A 107 15.34 8.58 19.18
C ASN A 107 16.52 8.87 18.23
N ALA A 108 16.25 8.97 16.92
CA ALA A 108 17.24 9.37 15.93
C ALA A 108 17.78 10.79 16.17
N LEU A 109 16.89 11.74 16.52
CA LEU A 109 17.30 13.11 16.88
C LEU A 109 18.18 13.14 18.11
N ARG A 110 17.83 12.38 19.16
CA ARG A 110 18.62 12.29 20.39
C ARG A 110 20.02 11.69 20.15
N GLY A 111 20.09 10.62 19.34
CA GLY A 111 21.34 9.93 19.01
C GLY A 111 22.15 10.59 17.89
N PHE A 112 21.74 11.75 17.39
CA PHE A 112 22.39 12.36 16.24
C PHE A 112 23.74 13.00 16.61
N GLU A 113 24.82 12.40 16.12
CA GLU A 113 26.21 12.83 16.40
C GLU A 113 26.79 13.85 15.38
N GLY A 114 25.97 14.34 14.44
CA GLY A 114 26.41 15.38 13.48
C GLY A 114 27.26 14.90 12.30
N LYS A 115 27.53 13.61 12.17
CA LYS A 115 28.42 13.07 11.11
C LYS A 115 27.79 12.93 9.74
N ARG A 116 26.45 12.94 9.67
CA ARG A 116 25.64 12.80 8.45
C ARG A 116 24.50 13.82 8.47
N HIS A 117 23.46 13.61 7.73
CA HIS A 117 22.24 14.40 7.77
C HIS A 117 21.11 13.61 8.45
N LEU A 118 20.17 14.33 9.03
CA LEU A 118 18.88 13.83 9.50
C LEU A 118 17.78 14.75 9.00
N VAL A 119 16.94 14.22 8.13
CA VAL A 119 15.78 14.89 7.55
C VAL A 119 14.51 14.37 8.23
N VAL A 120 13.69 15.27 8.73
CA VAL A 120 12.39 14.93 9.32
C VAL A 120 11.28 15.69 8.60
N CYS A 121 10.39 14.95 7.92
CA CYS A 121 9.21 15.51 7.27
C CYS A 121 8.00 15.43 8.19
N THR A 122 7.29 16.55 8.36
CA THR A 122 6.14 16.66 9.26
C THR A 122 5.11 17.68 8.73
N TYR A 123 4.02 17.85 9.46
CA TYR A 123 2.89 18.71 9.10
C TYR A 123 2.25 19.33 10.36
N PRO A 124 1.34 20.33 10.23
CA PRO A 124 0.88 21.14 11.35
C PRO A 124 0.29 20.37 12.52
N GLU A 125 -0.53 19.36 12.26
CA GLU A 125 -1.19 18.54 13.29
C GLU A 125 -0.16 17.77 14.12
N ALA A 126 0.85 17.19 13.46
CA ALA A 126 1.93 16.46 14.14
C ALA A 126 2.86 17.40 14.92
N LEU A 127 3.14 18.59 14.35
CA LEU A 127 3.96 19.61 14.99
C LEU A 127 3.27 20.22 16.22
N ALA A 128 1.93 20.28 16.23
CA ALA A 128 1.16 20.77 17.35
C ALA A 128 1.30 19.91 18.62
N GLU A 129 1.49 18.61 18.47
CA GLU A 129 1.62 17.69 19.60
C GLU A 129 2.99 17.81 20.24
N LYS A 130 3.01 18.09 21.55
CA LYS A 130 4.23 18.09 22.35
C LYS A 130 4.80 16.70 22.56
N VAL A 131 6.11 16.61 22.69
CA VAL A 131 6.88 15.39 22.90
C VAL A 131 7.55 15.37 24.26
N ALA A 132 7.87 14.18 24.80
CA ALA A 132 8.69 14.07 26.00
C ALA A 132 10.05 14.74 25.77
N ASP A 133 10.63 15.33 26.82
CA ASP A 133 11.95 15.95 26.67
C ASP A 133 13.07 14.90 26.45
N ALA A 134 14.20 15.34 25.91
CA ALA A 134 15.30 14.45 25.57
C ALA A 134 15.92 13.72 26.77
N GLY A 135 15.89 14.36 27.96
CA GLY A 135 16.39 13.76 29.20
C GLY A 135 15.48 12.64 29.67
N GLU A 136 14.16 12.80 29.55
CA GLU A 136 13.17 11.78 29.89
C GLU A 136 13.24 10.59 28.92
N LEU A 137 13.34 10.86 27.62
CA LEU A 137 13.55 9.81 26.62
C LEU A 137 14.80 8.99 26.94
N GLY A 138 15.93 9.65 27.29
CA GLY A 138 17.18 8.97 27.65
C GLY A 138 17.05 8.11 28.89
N ARG A 139 16.37 8.60 29.94
CA ARG A 139 16.16 7.83 31.19
C ARG A 139 15.28 6.61 30.99
N ARG A 140 14.32 6.65 30.08
CA ARG A 140 13.39 5.56 29.78
C ARG A 140 13.82 4.69 28.60
N THR A 141 15.01 4.84 28.07
CA THR A 141 15.55 3.95 27.04
C THR A 141 16.47 2.93 27.70
N VAL A 142 16.18 1.65 27.51
CA VAL A 142 17.06 0.55 27.92
C VAL A 142 17.74 -0.02 26.71
N THR A 143 19.06 -0.09 26.74
CA THR A 143 19.86 -0.74 25.72
C THR A 143 20.27 -2.12 26.22
N VAL A 144 20.06 -3.14 25.39
CA VAL A 144 20.49 -4.53 25.67
C VAL A 144 21.44 -4.96 24.56
N GLY A 145 22.62 -5.42 24.93
CA GLY A 145 23.66 -5.90 24.01
C GLY A 145 23.94 -7.39 24.14
N CYS A 146 24.37 -8.03 23.07
CA CYS A 146 24.84 -9.42 23.12
C CYS A 146 26.07 -9.53 24.02
N GLY A 147 26.11 -10.55 24.87
CA GLY A 147 27.21 -10.78 25.85
C GLY A 147 27.04 -9.95 27.14
N GLU A 148 26.07 -9.09 27.25
CA GLU A 148 25.77 -8.36 28.50
C GLU A 148 25.22 -9.32 29.56
N ARG A 149 25.59 -9.07 30.82
CA ARG A 149 25.04 -9.78 31.98
C ARG A 149 23.85 -8.98 32.52
N MET A 150 22.67 -9.56 32.41
CA MET A 150 21.42 -8.99 32.88
C MET A 150 20.45 -10.12 33.28
N GLU A 151 19.91 -10.07 34.46
CA GLU A 151 18.86 -11.01 34.81
C GLU A 151 17.61 -10.78 33.96
N MET A 152 17.06 -11.87 33.43
CA MET A 152 15.82 -11.82 32.62
C MET A 152 14.63 -11.24 33.41
N SER A 153 14.58 -11.52 34.74
CA SER A 153 13.58 -10.97 35.67
C SER A 153 13.68 -9.46 35.77
N PHE A 154 14.90 -8.91 35.85
CA PHE A 154 15.11 -7.46 35.92
C PHE A 154 14.60 -6.77 34.62
N LEU A 155 14.87 -7.33 33.45
CA LEU A 155 14.36 -6.78 32.19
C LEU A 155 12.83 -6.85 32.15
N ALA A 156 12.22 -7.91 32.65
CA ALA A 156 10.76 -8.04 32.72
C ALA A 156 10.14 -6.99 33.66
N ASP A 157 10.74 -6.76 34.84
CA ASP A 157 10.27 -5.74 35.80
C ASP A 157 10.35 -4.32 35.17
N VAL A 158 11.43 -4.02 34.46
CA VAL A 158 11.58 -2.74 33.73
C VAL A 158 10.52 -2.59 32.64
N LEU A 159 10.19 -3.65 31.90
CA LEU A 159 9.16 -3.62 30.88
C LEU A 159 7.77 -3.35 31.50
N GLU A 160 7.46 -3.94 32.64
CA GLU A 160 6.22 -3.67 33.37
C GLU A 160 6.16 -2.22 33.90
N GLU A 161 7.26 -1.71 34.46
CA GLU A 161 7.38 -0.30 34.87
C GLU A 161 7.18 0.67 33.69
N TYR A 162 7.64 0.29 32.52
CA TYR A 162 7.50 1.08 31.29
C TYR A 162 6.13 0.94 30.62
N GLY A 163 5.21 0.18 31.24
CA GLY A 163 3.84 0.01 30.77
C GLY A 163 3.70 -0.95 29.57
N PHE A 164 4.70 -1.83 29.36
CA PHE A 164 4.54 -2.90 28.41
C PHE A 164 3.56 -3.94 28.94
N THR A 165 2.71 -4.42 28.03
CA THR A 165 1.72 -5.44 28.36
C THR A 165 2.29 -6.83 28.14
N LYS A 166 2.24 -7.68 29.18
CA LYS A 166 2.64 -9.07 29.08
C LYS A 166 1.59 -9.87 28.31
N VAL A 167 2.04 -10.56 27.27
CA VAL A 167 1.21 -11.38 26.38
C VAL A 167 1.87 -12.73 26.11
N ASP A 168 1.12 -13.71 25.63
CA ASP A 168 1.68 -15.00 25.25
C ASP A 168 2.53 -14.90 23.97
N PHE A 169 2.12 -14.03 23.05
CA PHE A 169 2.82 -13.73 21.80
C PHE A 169 2.76 -12.24 21.48
N VAL A 170 3.89 -11.72 21.05
CA VAL A 170 4.05 -10.31 20.73
C VAL A 170 3.59 -10.05 19.28
N TYR A 171 2.67 -9.09 19.09
CA TYR A 171 2.14 -8.71 17.78
C TYR A 171 1.92 -7.19 17.59
N GLU A 172 1.95 -6.42 18.67
CA GLU A 172 1.81 -4.97 18.66
C GLU A 172 2.89 -4.29 19.49
N PRO A 173 3.30 -3.04 19.14
CA PRO A 173 4.22 -2.26 19.96
C PRO A 173 3.72 -2.12 21.40
N GLY A 174 4.63 -2.17 22.36
CA GLY A 174 4.32 -2.14 23.78
C GLY A 174 3.92 -3.48 24.38
N GLN A 175 4.13 -4.57 23.66
CA GLN A 175 3.93 -5.93 24.16
C GLN A 175 5.26 -6.64 24.40
N TYR A 176 5.28 -7.53 25.40
CA TYR A 176 6.38 -8.45 25.62
C TYR A 176 5.88 -9.83 26.04
N SER A 177 6.70 -10.86 25.81
CA SER A 177 6.41 -12.25 26.15
C SER A 177 7.63 -12.92 26.76
N LEU A 178 7.41 -13.73 27.79
CA LEU A 178 8.44 -14.52 28.47
C LEU A 178 8.21 -16.00 28.22
N ARG A 179 9.19 -16.68 27.64
CA ARG A 179 9.10 -18.11 27.32
C ARG A 179 10.40 -18.85 27.59
N GLY A 180 10.50 -19.50 28.74
CA GLY A 180 11.74 -20.17 29.16
C GLY A 180 12.89 -19.16 29.31
N GLY A 181 13.96 -19.30 28.52
CA GLY A 181 15.10 -18.38 28.49
C GLY A 181 14.99 -17.31 27.40
N ILE A 182 13.78 -17.00 26.90
CA ILE A 182 13.56 -16.08 25.77
C ILE A 182 12.61 -14.95 26.20
N ILE A 183 12.98 -13.72 25.88
CA ILE A 183 12.09 -12.56 25.93
C ILE A 183 11.86 -12.05 24.50
N ASP A 184 10.60 -12.02 24.09
CA ASP A 184 10.16 -11.32 22.90
C ASP A 184 9.62 -9.93 23.27
N ILE A 185 10.05 -8.88 22.59
CA ILE A 185 9.69 -7.49 22.92
C ILE A 185 9.38 -6.73 21.63
N PHE A 186 8.30 -5.95 21.63
CA PHE A 186 8.03 -4.99 20.57
C PHE A 186 8.16 -3.56 21.10
N SER A 187 9.36 -3.00 20.96
CA SER A 187 9.68 -1.62 21.34
C SER A 187 8.95 -0.61 20.46
N PHE A 188 8.60 0.55 21.02
CA PHE A 188 8.05 1.67 20.25
C PHE A 188 9.10 2.38 19.36
N ALA A 189 10.38 2.05 19.49
CA ALA A 189 11.44 2.60 18.61
C ALA A 189 11.66 1.77 17.34
N GLU A 190 11.05 0.58 17.23
CA GLU A 190 11.30 -0.36 16.16
C GLU A 190 9.99 -0.75 15.44
N ASN A 191 10.06 -1.02 14.15
CA ASN A 191 8.92 -1.48 13.33
C ASN A 191 8.76 -3.01 13.29
N ARG A 192 9.65 -3.75 13.94
CA ARG A 192 9.61 -5.20 14.10
C ARG A 192 9.99 -5.60 15.52
N PRO A 193 9.35 -6.63 16.09
CA PRO A 193 9.73 -7.11 17.40
C PRO A 193 11.08 -7.80 17.38
N CYS A 194 11.74 -7.77 18.54
CA CYS A 194 12.99 -8.47 18.79
C CYS A 194 12.82 -9.63 19.75
N ARG A 195 13.62 -10.64 19.58
CA ARG A 195 13.78 -11.83 20.42
C ARG A 195 15.15 -11.82 21.05
N ILE A 196 15.20 -11.85 22.36
CA ILE A 196 16.42 -11.89 23.17
C ILE A 196 16.48 -13.26 23.82
N ASP A 197 17.50 -14.03 23.48
CA ASP A 197 17.79 -15.33 24.08
C ASP A 197 18.77 -15.14 25.22
N PHE A 198 18.47 -15.75 26.38
CA PHE A 198 19.32 -15.73 27.56
C PHE A 198 19.91 -17.12 27.83
N PHE A 199 21.20 -17.15 28.15
CA PHE A 199 21.85 -18.32 28.71
C PHE A 199 22.23 -18.03 30.16
N GLY A 200 21.40 -18.45 31.12
CA GLY A 200 21.47 -17.96 32.49
C GLY A 200 21.17 -16.47 32.59
N ASP A 201 22.10 -15.68 33.12
CA ASP A 201 22.01 -14.22 33.23
C ASP A 201 22.80 -13.49 32.12
N GLU A 202 23.17 -14.15 31.05
CA GLU A 202 23.90 -13.58 29.93
C GLU A 202 23.02 -13.56 28.68
N VAL A 203 23.04 -12.45 27.96
CA VAL A 203 22.35 -12.31 26.67
C VAL A 203 23.13 -13.04 25.59
N ASP A 204 22.65 -14.20 25.16
CA ASP A 204 23.31 -15.06 24.17
C ASP A 204 23.12 -14.52 22.74
N SER A 205 21.91 -14.14 22.38
CA SER A 205 21.65 -13.58 21.05
C SER A 205 20.43 -12.66 21.03
N ILE A 206 20.47 -11.69 20.10
CA ILE A 206 19.35 -10.79 19.82
C ILE A 206 19.00 -10.91 18.35
N ARG A 207 17.71 -11.08 18.04
CA ARG A 207 17.22 -11.26 16.65
C ARG A 207 15.92 -10.54 16.44
N ARG A 208 15.73 -9.90 15.29
CA ARG A 208 14.40 -9.50 14.83
C ARG A 208 13.61 -10.73 14.37
N PHE A 209 12.30 -10.72 14.52
CA PHE A 209 11.45 -11.77 14.00
C PHE A 209 10.20 -11.22 13.31
N ASN A 210 9.62 -12.05 12.45
CA ASN A 210 8.39 -11.70 11.75
C ASN A 210 7.17 -12.03 12.62
N ILE A 211 6.26 -11.09 12.77
CA ILE A 211 5.05 -11.20 13.61
C ILE A 211 4.16 -12.36 13.17
N SER A 212 3.94 -12.51 11.86
CA SER A 212 3.01 -13.51 11.31
C SER A 212 3.54 -14.93 11.40
N SER A 213 4.83 -15.13 11.05
CA SER A 213 5.45 -16.46 11.05
C SER A 213 6.13 -16.82 12.36
N GLN A 214 6.38 -15.85 13.26
CA GLN A 214 7.17 -15.98 14.49
C GLN A 214 8.62 -16.49 14.25
N LEU A 215 9.07 -16.47 12.98
CA LEU A 215 10.42 -16.90 12.60
C LEU A 215 11.40 -15.73 12.73
N SER A 216 12.58 -16.05 13.27
CA SER A 216 13.69 -15.10 13.37
C SER A 216 14.18 -14.72 11.97
N ALA A 217 14.48 -13.43 11.78
CA ALA A 217 15.01 -12.86 10.56
C ALA A 217 16.46 -12.40 10.78
N ASP A 218 16.66 -11.13 11.15
CA ASP A 218 17.98 -10.51 11.21
C ASP A 218 18.59 -10.66 12.60
N LYS A 219 19.91 -10.88 12.70
CA LYS A 219 20.67 -10.81 13.96
C LYS A 219 21.02 -9.36 14.25
N LEU A 220 21.02 -9.02 15.55
CA LEU A 220 21.40 -7.71 16.06
C LEU A 220 22.48 -7.87 17.12
N ASP A 221 23.42 -6.93 17.19
CA ASP A 221 24.41 -6.89 18.27
C ASP A 221 23.82 -6.24 19.53
N ARG A 222 22.89 -5.31 19.34
CA ARG A 222 22.20 -4.62 20.43
C ARG A 222 20.81 -4.17 19.99
N VAL A 223 19.92 -3.92 20.96
CA VAL A 223 18.57 -3.39 20.74
C VAL A 223 18.26 -2.30 21.79
N GLU A 224 17.54 -1.26 21.35
CA GLU A 224 17.04 -0.20 22.21
C GLU A 224 15.54 -0.41 22.47
N ILE A 225 15.18 -0.49 23.74
CA ILE A 225 13.82 -0.68 24.20
C ILE A 225 13.31 0.66 24.72
N VAL A 226 12.33 1.22 24.02
CA VAL A 226 11.72 2.51 24.32
C VAL A 226 10.23 2.30 24.58
N PRO A 227 9.68 2.82 25.72
CA PRO A 227 8.26 2.74 26.02
C PRO A 227 7.42 3.71 25.17
N ASN A 228 6.09 3.64 25.35
CA ASN A 228 5.21 4.68 24.84
C ASN A 228 5.41 5.99 25.61
N LEU A 229 6.05 6.96 24.97
CA LEU A 229 6.32 8.26 25.57
C LEU A 229 5.09 9.20 25.60
N ASN A 230 4.00 8.82 24.94
CA ASN A 230 2.73 9.56 25.02
C ASN A 230 1.99 9.26 26.34
N ALA A 231 2.26 8.14 26.97
CA ALA A 231 1.70 7.79 28.26
C ALA A 231 2.49 8.42 29.43
N GLY A 232 1.82 8.87 30.46
CA GLY A 232 2.45 9.34 31.69
C GLY A 232 2.51 10.87 31.87
N GLU A 233 3.05 11.31 33.04
CA GLU A 233 3.08 12.72 33.47
C GLU A 233 4.41 13.45 33.16
N ALA A 234 5.26 12.90 32.33
CA ALA A 234 6.56 13.44 32.00
C ALA A 234 6.50 14.87 31.44
N PRO A 235 7.53 15.71 31.69
CA PRO A 235 7.67 17.01 31.06
C PRO A 235 7.67 16.91 29.54
N ARG A 236 6.93 17.83 28.90
CA ARG A 236 6.81 17.84 27.44
C ARG A 236 7.24 19.18 26.84
N VAL A 237 7.93 19.10 25.75
CA VAL A 237 8.45 20.25 24.98
C VAL A 237 7.86 20.27 23.59
N SER A 238 8.00 21.40 22.86
CA SER A 238 7.69 21.40 21.44
C SER A 238 8.69 20.53 20.67
N PHE A 239 8.26 19.99 19.52
CA PHE A 239 9.17 19.21 18.66
C PHE A 239 10.39 20.01 18.20
N VAL A 240 10.21 21.32 17.93
CA VAL A 240 11.32 22.21 17.54
C VAL A 240 12.32 22.38 18.67
N GLN A 241 11.85 22.58 19.90
CA GLN A 241 12.71 22.66 21.08
C GLN A 241 13.48 21.34 21.29
N PHE A 242 12.84 20.18 21.08
CA PHE A 242 13.48 18.88 21.16
C PHE A 242 14.60 18.70 20.13
N ALA A 243 14.37 19.16 18.88
CA ALA A 243 15.36 19.08 17.81
C ALA A 243 16.54 20.04 18.00
N GLY A 244 16.39 21.07 18.83
CA GLY A 244 17.44 22.00 19.21
C GLY A 244 17.66 23.17 18.23
N SER A 245 18.42 24.16 18.68
CA SER A 245 18.64 25.40 17.93
C SER A 245 19.57 25.27 16.70
N SER A 246 20.29 24.16 16.58
CA SER A 246 21.14 23.86 15.40
C SER A 246 20.35 23.31 14.21
N ALA A 247 19.10 22.91 14.39
CA ALA A 247 18.24 22.41 13.33
C ALA A 247 17.86 23.53 12.35
N THR A 248 17.81 23.22 11.05
CA THR A 248 17.26 24.11 10.03
C THR A 248 15.79 23.77 9.80
N CYS A 249 14.91 24.75 9.95
CA CYS A 249 13.47 24.59 9.76
C CYS A 249 13.06 25.07 8.35
N TRP A 250 12.40 24.19 7.61
CA TRP A 250 11.93 24.45 6.25
C TRP A 250 10.41 24.51 6.23
N PHE A 251 9.83 25.59 5.69
CA PHE A 251 8.39 25.76 5.63
C PHE A 251 7.93 26.00 4.19
N TYR A 252 6.88 25.32 3.80
CA TYR A 252 6.18 25.67 2.58
C TYR A 252 5.43 27.01 2.76
N ASP A 253 4.71 27.17 3.88
CA ASP A 253 3.98 28.37 4.27
C ASP A 253 4.00 28.47 5.81
N ALA A 254 4.92 29.29 6.35
CA ALA A 254 5.14 29.37 7.79
C ALA A 254 3.91 29.91 8.55
N ASP A 255 3.26 30.94 8.03
CA ASP A 255 2.09 31.53 8.71
C ASP A 255 0.88 30.59 8.67
N TYR A 256 0.67 29.88 7.55
CA TYR A 256 -0.37 28.86 7.47
C TYR A 256 -0.17 27.76 8.53
N VAL A 257 1.05 27.21 8.63
CA VAL A 257 1.39 26.18 9.63
C VAL A 257 1.12 26.67 11.04
N LEU A 258 1.61 27.86 11.37
CA LEU A 258 1.45 28.44 12.72
C LEU A 258 -0.01 28.78 13.05
N ARG A 259 -0.79 29.23 12.09
CA ARG A 259 -2.24 29.43 12.25
C ARG A 259 -2.95 28.09 12.46
N ARG A 260 -2.65 27.09 11.64
CA ARG A 260 -3.27 25.76 11.74
C ARG A 260 -3.00 25.09 13.09
N VAL A 261 -1.77 25.19 13.62
CA VAL A 261 -1.43 24.74 14.98
C VAL A 261 -2.31 25.43 16.04
N ASN A 262 -2.49 26.73 15.91
CA ASN A 262 -3.29 27.50 16.88
C ASN A 262 -4.79 27.20 16.76
N ASP A 263 -5.29 26.97 15.54
CA ASP A 263 -6.68 26.58 15.28
C ASP A 263 -6.99 25.19 15.85
N LEU A 264 -6.08 24.23 15.62
CA LEU A 264 -6.20 22.89 16.22
C LEU A 264 -6.26 22.99 17.75
N ARG A 265 -5.35 23.77 18.35
CA ARG A 265 -5.34 23.97 19.79
C ARG A 265 -6.65 24.58 20.31
N ARG A 266 -7.21 25.59 19.60
CA ARG A 266 -8.51 26.20 19.98
C ARG A 266 -9.66 25.20 19.85
N LYS A 267 -9.67 24.39 18.80
CA LYS A 267 -10.69 23.33 18.58
C LYS A 267 -10.64 22.30 19.73
N VAL A 268 -9.46 21.78 20.04
CA VAL A 268 -9.29 20.80 21.13
C VAL A 268 -9.66 21.39 22.49
N LEU A 269 -9.27 22.64 22.75
CA LEU A 269 -9.60 23.34 24.02
C LEU A 269 -11.12 23.53 24.21
N ALA A 270 -11.87 23.78 23.14
CA ALA A 270 -13.31 23.98 23.19
C ALA A 270 -14.06 22.69 23.58
N ASP A 271 -13.49 21.54 23.27
CA ASP A 271 -14.11 20.24 23.47
C ASP A 271 -13.54 19.46 24.67
N MET A 272 -12.48 19.98 25.34
CA MET A 272 -11.86 19.33 26.51
C MET A 272 -12.62 19.53 27.80
N GLU A 273 -12.80 18.46 28.58
CA GLU A 273 -13.37 18.51 29.93
C GLU A 273 -12.42 19.21 30.94
N GLU A 274 -11.09 19.06 30.76
CA GLU A 274 -10.06 19.64 31.62
C GLU A 274 -9.16 20.62 30.84
N PRO A 275 -9.54 21.90 30.70
CA PRO A 275 -8.80 22.89 29.92
C PRO A 275 -7.34 23.08 30.34
N GLY A 276 -7.00 22.82 31.60
CA GLY A 276 -5.62 22.96 32.12
C GLY A 276 -4.60 21.99 31.54
N GLN A 277 -5.02 20.91 30.92
CA GLN A 277 -4.13 19.93 30.31
C GLN A 277 -3.67 20.31 28.89
N ILE A 278 -4.29 21.31 28.25
CA ILE A 278 -3.99 21.67 26.84
C ILE A 278 -2.53 22.07 26.67
N ASP A 279 -1.96 22.81 27.63
CA ASP A 279 -0.56 23.27 27.58
C ASP A 279 0.45 22.14 27.70
N ARG A 280 0.04 21.01 28.23
CA ARG A 280 0.85 19.81 28.31
C ARG A 280 0.83 19.03 26.99
N LEU A 281 -0.33 18.96 26.33
CA LEU A 281 -0.54 18.12 25.16
C LEU A 281 -0.16 18.83 23.86
N LEU A 282 -0.53 20.11 23.72
CA LEU A 282 -0.36 20.86 22.48
C LEU A 282 0.47 22.12 22.69
N THR A 283 1.29 22.43 21.70
CA THR A 283 2.02 23.68 21.62
C THR A 283 1.14 24.81 21.07
N SER A 284 1.62 26.04 21.12
CA SER A 284 0.95 27.20 20.54
C SER A 284 1.87 27.92 19.55
N ARG A 285 1.29 28.81 18.71
CA ARG A 285 2.03 29.70 17.81
C ARG A 285 3.20 30.38 18.52
N ASN A 286 2.92 31.00 19.68
CA ASN A 286 3.92 31.78 20.42
C ASN A 286 5.07 30.94 20.97
N VAL A 287 4.76 29.73 21.41
CA VAL A 287 5.76 28.76 21.89
C VAL A 287 6.66 28.33 20.72
N LEU A 288 6.08 27.97 19.56
CA LEU A 288 6.86 27.60 18.38
C LEU A 288 7.76 28.74 17.90
N LEU A 289 7.24 29.96 17.81
CA LEU A 289 8.04 31.14 17.42
C LEU A 289 9.23 31.36 18.35
N ARG A 290 9.01 31.25 19.66
CA ARG A 290 10.07 31.38 20.66
C ARG A 290 11.10 30.27 20.50
N ASP A 291 10.65 29.03 20.34
CA ASP A 291 11.53 27.86 20.27
C ASP A 291 12.33 27.83 18.98
N MET A 292 11.81 28.45 17.88
CA MET A 292 12.51 28.61 16.61
C MET A 292 13.45 29.84 16.59
N ALA A 293 13.50 30.66 17.62
CA ALA A 293 14.22 31.95 17.56
C ALA A 293 15.69 31.82 17.15
N GLY A 294 16.37 30.75 17.54
CA GLY A 294 17.77 30.46 17.20
C GLY A 294 17.99 29.61 15.92
N ASN A 295 16.94 29.12 15.31
CA ASN A 295 17.08 28.24 14.15
C ASN A 295 17.17 29.04 12.84
N SER A 296 17.90 28.52 11.86
CA SER A 296 17.76 28.98 10.47
C SER A 296 16.37 28.56 9.96
N VAL A 297 15.67 29.49 9.32
CA VAL A 297 14.35 29.24 8.72
C VAL A 297 14.45 29.48 7.22
N VAL A 298 14.01 28.51 6.43
CA VAL A 298 13.91 28.62 4.98
C VAL A 298 12.42 28.46 4.61
N ALA A 299 11.84 29.45 3.94
CA ALA A 299 10.43 29.45 3.60
C ALA A 299 10.19 29.73 2.12
N LEU A 300 9.14 29.15 1.53
CA LEU A 300 8.72 29.48 0.16
C LEU A 300 7.88 30.77 0.09
N ARG A 301 7.38 31.24 1.23
CA ARG A 301 6.60 32.49 1.33
C ARG A 301 7.15 33.39 2.43
N ASP A 302 7.28 34.67 2.10
CA ASP A 302 7.64 35.71 3.08
C ASP A 302 6.37 36.18 3.81
N ASN A 303 5.91 35.38 4.75
CA ASN A 303 4.68 35.62 5.49
C ASN A 303 4.81 35.37 7.00
N LEU A 304 6.02 35.53 7.55
CA LEU A 304 6.30 35.40 8.97
C LEU A 304 6.58 36.79 9.58
N PRO A 305 5.56 37.59 9.95
CA PRO A 305 5.73 38.98 10.39
C PRO A 305 6.65 39.17 11.61
N GLU A 306 6.69 38.18 12.50
CA GLU A 306 7.50 38.19 13.72
C GLU A 306 9.00 37.94 13.43
N ARG A 307 9.31 37.36 12.29
CA ARG A 307 10.68 37.11 11.81
C ARG A 307 10.74 37.37 10.30
N PRO A 308 10.80 38.65 9.85
CA PRO A 308 10.86 38.95 8.42
C PRO A 308 12.13 38.37 7.78
N ALA A 309 12.02 38.00 6.50
CA ALA A 309 13.14 37.47 5.75
C ALA A 309 14.27 38.47 5.61
N THR A 310 15.49 38.02 5.89
CA THR A 310 16.74 38.79 5.74
C THR A 310 17.44 38.50 4.41
N ALA A 311 17.12 37.39 3.78
CA ALA A 311 17.67 36.99 2.48
C ALA A 311 16.57 36.40 1.56
N ALA A 312 16.77 36.54 0.26
CA ALA A 312 15.91 35.95 -0.76
C ALA A 312 16.78 35.24 -1.79
N VAL A 313 16.61 33.92 -1.91
CA VAL A 313 17.28 33.11 -2.93
C VAL A 313 16.35 32.94 -4.12
N VAL A 314 16.82 33.32 -5.30
CA VAL A 314 16.01 33.31 -6.52
C VAL A 314 16.42 32.14 -7.41
N PHE A 315 15.44 31.41 -7.89
CA PHE A 315 15.59 30.30 -8.83
C PHE A 315 14.83 30.61 -10.12
N ASP A 316 15.36 30.16 -11.23
CA ASP A 316 14.66 30.23 -12.51
C ASP A 316 14.16 28.84 -12.91
N THR A 317 13.05 28.41 -12.27
CA THR A 317 12.43 27.11 -12.55
C THR A 317 10.98 27.26 -12.96
N ALA A 318 10.50 26.31 -13.76
CA ALA A 318 9.12 26.23 -14.20
C ALA A 318 8.55 24.81 -13.96
N PRO A 319 7.24 24.65 -13.72
CA PRO A 319 6.64 23.33 -13.60
C PRO A 319 6.74 22.57 -14.92
N GLN A 320 6.71 21.25 -14.85
CA GLN A 320 6.60 20.38 -16.02
C GLN A 320 5.40 20.79 -16.86
N PRO A 321 5.53 20.92 -18.21
CA PRO A 321 4.40 21.19 -19.09
C PRO A 321 3.35 20.07 -18.98
N LYS A 322 2.07 20.45 -19.02
CA LYS A 322 0.96 19.50 -19.05
C LYS A 322 0.79 18.95 -20.47
N PHE A 323 1.19 17.72 -20.67
CA PHE A 323 1.09 17.08 -21.98
C PHE A 323 -0.28 16.45 -22.26
N ASN A 324 -1.09 16.20 -21.21
CA ASN A 324 -2.44 15.61 -21.32
C ASN A 324 -2.46 14.35 -22.21
N LYS A 325 -1.46 13.47 -22.02
CA LYS A 325 -1.27 12.24 -22.83
C LYS A 325 -1.05 12.49 -24.34
N ASN A 326 -0.70 13.71 -24.74
CA ASN A 326 -0.33 14.02 -26.11
C ASN A 326 1.17 13.75 -26.31
N PHE A 327 1.49 12.57 -26.84
CA PHE A 327 2.87 12.10 -27.00
C PHE A 327 3.62 12.82 -28.12
N GLU A 328 2.92 13.36 -29.14
CA GLU A 328 3.54 14.22 -30.15
C GLU A 328 4.04 15.52 -29.54
N MET A 329 3.21 16.15 -28.71
CA MET A 329 3.57 17.38 -27.98
C MET A 329 4.76 17.16 -27.05
N LEU A 330 4.80 16.01 -26.35
CA LEU A 330 5.92 15.63 -25.49
C LEU A 330 7.22 15.46 -26.31
N ALA A 331 7.15 14.69 -27.40
CA ALA A 331 8.32 14.45 -28.25
C ALA A 331 8.86 15.75 -28.86
N ASP A 332 7.97 16.63 -29.37
CA ASP A 332 8.33 17.92 -29.93
C ASP A 332 8.93 18.85 -28.88
N ASP A 333 8.44 18.80 -27.63
CA ASP A 333 9.02 19.55 -26.51
C ASP A 333 10.43 19.04 -26.17
N MET A 334 10.63 17.72 -26.07
CA MET A 334 11.94 17.12 -25.80
C MET A 334 12.95 17.45 -26.90
N ILE A 335 12.55 17.40 -28.14
CA ILE A 335 13.41 17.78 -29.30
C ILE A 335 13.78 19.26 -29.19
N ARG A 336 12.82 20.14 -28.97
CA ARG A 336 13.04 21.60 -28.81
C ARG A 336 13.98 21.90 -27.63
N ASN A 337 13.81 21.24 -26.50
CA ASN A 337 14.66 21.40 -25.33
C ASN A 337 16.10 20.91 -25.61
N SER A 338 16.26 19.79 -26.31
CA SER A 338 17.57 19.31 -26.73
C SER A 338 18.29 20.31 -27.64
N LEU A 339 17.59 20.91 -28.62
CA LEU A 339 18.15 21.95 -29.51
C LEU A 339 18.57 23.24 -28.75
N ARG A 340 17.94 23.51 -27.60
CA ARG A 340 18.29 24.64 -26.69
C ARG A 340 19.38 24.28 -25.68
N GLY A 341 19.92 23.08 -25.73
CA GLY A 341 20.99 22.60 -24.86
C GLY A 341 20.51 22.11 -23.49
N TYR A 342 19.22 21.82 -23.32
CA TYR A 342 18.72 21.20 -22.09
C TYR A 342 18.95 19.69 -22.12
N ALA A 343 19.29 19.15 -20.95
CA ALA A 343 19.26 17.72 -20.71
C ALA A 343 17.90 17.33 -20.15
N THR A 344 17.10 16.60 -20.94
CA THR A 344 15.79 16.11 -20.50
C THR A 344 15.89 14.67 -20.02
N TYR A 345 15.38 14.40 -18.81
CA TYR A 345 15.28 13.07 -18.21
C TYR A 345 13.83 12.75 -17.88
N ILE A 346 13.42 11.53 -18.18
CA ILE A 346 12.15 10.97 -17.72
C ILE A 346 12.40 10.15 -16.47
N LEU A 347 11.71 10.52 -15.39
CA LEU A 347 11.80 9.86 -14.10
C LEU A 347 10.74 8.77 -14.03
N SER A 348 11.16 7.50 -13.98
CA SER A 348 10.27 6.35 -13.86
C SER A 348 10.99 5.16 -13.24
N GLU A 349 10.41 4.55 -12.22
CA GLU A 349 10.88 3.29 -11.65
C GLU A 349 10.53 2.09 -12.54
N ASN A 350 9.55 2.23 -13.44
CA ASN A 350 9.05 1.18 -14.31
C ASN A 350 9.71 1.23 -15.71
N LYS A 351 10.66 0.33 -15.95
CA LYS A 351 11.34 0.23 -17.25
C LYS A 351 10.40 -0.03 -18.42
N VAL A 352 9.33 -0.80 -18.22
CA VAL A 352 8.34 -1.11 -19.27
C VAL A 352 7.62 0.15 -19.73
N GLN A 353 7.38 1.12 -18.84
CA GLN A 353 6.79 2.41 -19.24
C GLN A 353 7.73 3.24 -20.12
N VAL A 354 9.03 3.19 -19.85
CA VAL A 354 10.04 3.87 -20.66
C VAL A 354 10.08 3.24 -22.06
N GLU A 355 10.11 1.91 -22.15
CA GLU A 355 10.09 1.18 -23.42
C GLU A 355 8.80 1.43 -24.21
N ARG A 356 7.65 1.50 -23.54
CA ARG A 356 6.36 1.88 -24.18
C ARG A 356 6.44 3.29 -24.79
N LEU A 357 7.02 4.24 -24.07
CA LEU A 357 7.17 5.61 -24.55
C LEU A 357 8.11 5.69 -25.76
N GLU A 358 9.21 4.96 -25.75
CA GLU A 358 10.13 4.85 -26.89
C GLU A 358 9.43 4.27 -28.11
N ASN A 359 8.67 3.19 -27.94
CA ASN A 359 7.88 2.57 -29.01
C ASN A 359 6.84 3.55 -29.60
N ILE A 360 6.14 4.30 -28.73
CA ILE A 360 5.20 5.34 -29.17
C ILE A 360 5.92 6.39 -30.01
N PHE A 361 7.07 6.91 -29.56
CA PHE A 361 7.84 7.92 -30.32
C PHE A 361 8.31 7.41 -31.66
N HIS A 362 8.72 6.15 -31.76
CA HIS A 362 9.08 5.52 -33.04
C HIS A 362 7.87 5.44 -33.98
N GLN A 363 6.73 5.01 -33.48
CA GLN A 363 5.51 4.81 -34.28
C GLN A 363 4.90 6.12 -34.81
N ILE A 364 4.99 7.22 -34.03
CA ILE A 364 4.54 8.55 -34.50
C ILE A 364 5.60 9.29 -35.35
N GLY A 365 6.70 8.62 -35.71
CA GLY A 365 7.76 9.23 -36.54
C GLY A 365 8.62 10.26 -35.78
N ARG A 366 8.65 10.24 -34.48
CA ARG A 366 9.45 11.10 -33.59
C ARG A 366 10.61 10.38 -32.93
N GLY A 367 11.12 9.30 -33.47
CA GLY A 367 12.25 8.53 -32.95
C GLY A 367 13.55 9.33 -32.69
N GLN A 368 13.59 10.61 -33.10
CA GLN A 368 14.69 11.55 -32.79
C GLN A 368 14.61 12.06 -31.32
N ALA A 369 13.46 11.97 -30.66
CA ALA A 369 13.32 12.31 -29.23
C ALA A 369 14.05 11.26 -28.42
N ALA A 370 15.31 11.52 -28.07
CA ALA A 370 16.11 10.61 -27.25
C ALA A 370 15.55 10.54 -25.83
N VAL A 371 15.00 9.39 -25.46
CA VAL A 371 14.52 9.15 -24.10
C VAL A 371 15.71 8.81 -23.19
N ARG A 372 16.03 9.71 -22.27
CA ARG A 372 16.95 9.43 -21.17
C ARG A 372 16.12 9.18 -19.94
N SER A 373 16.23 8.03 -19.31
CA SER A 373 15.48 7.70 -18.10
C SER A 373 16.36 7.61 -16.87
N LEU A 374 15.79 7.95 -15.72
CA LEU A 374 16.36 7.70 -14.41
C LEU A 374 15.38 6.84 -13.62
N SER A 375 15.89 5.75 -13.00
CA SER A 375 15.08 4.83 -12.19
C SER A 375 14.83 5.40 -10.79
N VAL A 376 14.19 6.56 -10.75
CA VAL A 376 13.75 7.27 -9.54
C VAL A 376 12.44 7.96 -9.85
N THR A 377 11.68 8.34 -8.83
CA THR A 377 10.47 9.15 -8.97
C THR A 377 10.54 10.39 -8.10
N LEU A 378 9.98 11.50 -8.57
CA LEU A 378 9.76 12.73 -7.82
C LEU A 378 8.28 13.09 -7.88
N HIS A 379 7.79 13.83 -6.90
CA HIS A 379 6.37 14.18 -6.83
C HIS A 379 5.91 15.04 -8.02
N GLU A 380 6.69 16.04 -8.39
CA GLU A 380 6.38 16.91 -9.51
C GLU A 380 7.60 17.12 -10.39
N GLY A 381 7.40 17.00 -11.71
CA GLY A 381 8.44 17.35 -12.67
C GLY A 381 8.62 18.87 -12.80
N PHE A 382 9.79 19.28 -13.27
CA PHE A 382 10.12 20.68 -13.45
C PHE A 382 11.16 20.90 -14.54
N VAL A 383 11.28 22.14 -14.97
CA VAL A 383 12.33 22.65 -15.84
C VAL A 383 13.18 23.65 -15.04
N ASP A 384 14.48 23.47 -15.07
CA ASP A 384 15.45 24.37 -14.45
C ASP A 384 16.24 25.07 -15.56
N ASN A 385 16.05 26.40 -15.68
CA ASN A 385 16.66 27.20 -16.74
C ASN A 385 18.13 27.50 -16.47
N ASP A 386 18.53 27.57 -15.20
CA ASP A 386 19.93 27.81 -14.80
C ASP A 386 20.79 26.59 -15.03
N LEU A 387 20.28 25.41 -14.66
CA LEU A 387 20.98 24.14 -14.85
C LEU A 387 20.81 23.57 -16.27
N LYS A 388 19.95 24.16 -17.12
CA LYS A 388 19.54 23.60 -18.42
C LYS A 388 19.08 22.15 -18.28
N LEU A 389 18.18 21.90 -17.36
CA LEU A 389 17.73 20.58 -16.97
C LEU A 389 16.20 20.49 -17.00
N CYS A 390 15.67 19.43 -17.63
CA CYS A 390 14.25 19.09 -17.55
C CYS A 390 14.14 17.72 -16.85
N LEU A 391 13.46 17.67 -15.72
CA LEU A 391 13.12 16.43 -15.01
C LEU A 391 11.61 16.22 -15.14
N TYR A 392 11.21 15.31 -16.01
CA TYR A 392 9.81 15.01 -16.28
C TYR A 392 9.42 13.72 -15.61
N THR A 393 8.34 13.73 -14.86
CA THR A 393 7.83 12.54 -14.16
C THR A 393 6.84 11.81 -15.07
N ASP A 394 6.94 10.49 -15.10
CA ASP A 394 6.07 9.65 -15.93
C ASP A 394 4.61 9.75 -15.50
N HIS A 395 4.32 9.81 -14.19
CA HIS A 395 2.96 9.93 -13.72
C HIS A 395 2.26 11.23 -14.17
N GLN A 396 2.99 12.37 -14.30
CA GLN A 396 2.42 13.60 -14.88
C GLN A 396 2.30 13.54 -16.40
N ILE A 397 3.23 12.83 -17.10
CA ILE A 397 3.12 12.59 -18.55
C ILE A 397 1.86 11.78 -18.86
N PHE A 398 1.62 10.71 -18.10
CA PHE A 398 0.52 9.77 -18.30
C PHE A 398 -0.74 10.12 -17.51
N ASP A 399 -0.78 11.25 -16.80
CA ASP A 399 -1.88 11.70 -15.95
C ASP A 399 -2.31 10.60 -14.96
N ARG A 400 -1.36 10.14 -14.14
CA ARG A 400 -1.51 9.08 -13.15
C ARG A 400 -1.38 9.61 -11.75
N TYR A 401 -1.95 8.89 -10.78
CA TYR A 401 -1.71 9.15 -9.36
C TYR A 401 -0.32 8.62 -8.98
N GLN A 402 0.49 9.50 -8.37
CA GLN A 402 1.78 9.11 -7.79
C GLN A 402 1.57 8.41 -6.46
N ARG A 403 2.46 7.49 -6.13
CA ARG A 403 2.57 6.82 -4.83
C ARG A 403 3.52 7.56 -3.91
N TYR A 404 3.24 7.48 -2.63
CA TYR A 404 4.29 7.62 -1.62
C TYR A 404 4.37 6.35 -0.76
N ARG A 405 5.57 6.04 -0.25
CA ARG A 405 5.79 4.93 0.68
C ARG A 405 6.14 5.53 2.03
N ILE A 406 5.41 5.15 3.07
CA ILE A 406 5.81 5.44 4.45
C ILE A 406 6.38 4.14 5.01
N ASN A 407 7.70 4.10 5.23
CA ASN A 407 8.34 2.96 5.87
C ASN A 407 7.84 2.87 7.33
N GLY A 408 7.38 1.68 7.74
CA GLY A 408 6.86 1.43 9.09
C GLY A 408 5.38 1.06 9.17
N GLU A 409 4.64 1.02 8.06
CA GLU A 409 3.29 0.43 8.05
C GLU A 409 3.39 -1.08 8.30
N ILE A 410 2.78 -1.53 9.39
CA ILE A 410 2.70 -2.95 9.77
C ILE A 410 1.71 -3.63 8.81
N ARG A 411 2.24 -4.39 7.83
CA ARG A 411 1.40 -5.18 6.91
C ARG A 411 0.79 -6.37 7.67
N ARG A 412 -0.52 -6.51 7.62
CA ARG A 412 -1.24 -7.70 8.12
C ARG A 412 -1.26 -8.76 7.02
N ASP A 413 -0.62 -9.89 7.29
CA ASP A 413 -0.68 -11.08 6.42
C ASP A 413 -1.97 -11.88 6.66
N GLU A 414 -2.52 -12.53 5.62
CA GLU A 414 -3.83 -13.25 5.65
C GLU A 414 -3.82 -14.60 6.40
N GLN A 415 -2.71 -15.03 6.95
CA GLN A 415 -2.68 -16.25 7.76
C GLN A 415 -3.22 -15.96 9.16
N MET A 416 -3.82 -16.98 9.81
CA MET A 416 -4.29 -16.84 11.19
C MET A 416 -3.16 -16.32 12.07
N THR A 417 -3.27 -15.06 12.41
CA THR A 417 -2.27 -14.38 13.22
C THR A 417 -2.47 -14.75 14.68
N VAL A 418 -1.43 -14.60 15.49
CA VAL A 418 -1.53 -14.73 16.94
C VAL A 418 -2.58 -13.78 17.51
N ALA A 419 -2.81 -12.63 16.87
CA ALA A 419 -3.88 -11.71 17.23
C ALA A 419 -5.29 -12.30 17.03
N GLU A 420 -5.51 -13.08 15.97
CA GLU A 420 -6.80 -13.79 15.77
C GLU A 420 -6.97 -14.95 16.75
N LEU A 421 -5.89 -15.59 17.17
CA LEU A 421 -5.93 -16.60 18.22
C LEU A 421 -6.38 -16.01 19.56
N ASN A 422 -5.89 -14.81 19.92
CA ASN A 422 -6.28 -14.12 21.15
C ASN A 422 -7.72 -13.57 21.11
N GLN A 423 -8.32 -13.44 19.93
CA GLN A 423 -9.75 -13.10 19.77
C GLN A 423 -10.67 -14.32 19.92
N LEU A 424 -10.13 -15.54 19.86
CA LEU A 424 -10.91 -16.76 20.07
C LEU A 424 -11.27 -16.91 21.56
N ARG A 425 -12.53 -17.21 21.81
CA ARG A 425 -13.02 -17.55 23.15
C ARG A 425 -13.13 -19.06 23.32
N PRO A 426 -12.90 -19.60 24.51
CA PRO A 426 -13.19 -21.02 24.75
C PRO A 426 -14.62 -21.35 24.33
N GLY A 427 -14.77 -22.35 23.47
CA GLY A 427 -16.04 -22.74 22.84
C GLY A 427 -16.19 -22.33 21.37
N ASP A 428 -15.40 -21.41 20.85
CA ASP A 428 -15.42 -21.03 19.43
C ASP A 428 -15.05 -22.21 18.53
N TYR A 429 -15.70 -22.28 17.34
CA TYR A 429 -15.40 -23.32 16.39
C TYR A 429 -14.16 -22.97 15.56
N VAL A 430 -13.25 -23.94 15.46
CA VAL A 430 -12.01 -23.88 14.67
C VAL A 430 -11.85 -25.11 13.82
N VAL A 431 -11.16 -24.98 12.70
CA VAL A 431 -10.90 -26.09 11.77
C VAL A 431 -9.42 -26.43 11.80
N HIS A 432 -9.09 -27.67 12.13
CA HIS A 432 -7.76 -28.21 11.95
C HIS A 432 -7.67 -28.93 10.60
N ILE A 433 -6.64 -28.66 9.82
CA ILE A 433 -6.49 -29.15 8.44
C ILE A 433 -6.59 -30.69 8.33
N ASP A 434 -6.12 -31.43 9.35
CA ASP A 434 -6.08 -32.90 9.34
C ASP A 434 -7.19 -33.53 10.18
N HIS A 435 -7.76 -32.84 11.17
CA HIS A 435 -8.69 -33.39 12.15
C HIS A 435 -10.10 -32.79 12.07
N GLY A 436 -10.30 -31.76 11.23
CA GLY A 436 -11.61 -31.15 10.99
C GLY A 436 -12.05 -30.17 12.07
N VAL A 437 -13.36 -29.96 12.18
CA VAL A 437 -13.96 -28.97 13.07
C VAL A 437 -13.90 -29.45 14.52
N GLY A 438 -13.30 -28.63 15.37
CA GLY A 438 -13.27 -28.75 16.82
C GLY A 438 -13.66 -27.44 17.50
N ARG A 439 -13.64 -27.40 18.84
CA ARG A 439 -13.84 -26.20 19.62
C ARG A 439 -12.53 -25.76 20.24
N PHE A 440 -12.29 -24.46 20.27
CA PHE A 440 -11.15 -23.87 20.94
C PHE A 440 -11.33 -24.00 22.46
N GLY A 441 -10.40 -24.67 23.13
CA GLY A 441 -10.39 -24.91 24.58
C GLY A 441 -9.37 -24.04 25.34
N GLY A 442 -8.78 -23.03 24.68
CA GLY A 442 -7.77 -22.16 25.26
C GLY A 442 -6.33 -22.58 24.98
N LEU A 443 -5.38 -21.82 25.52
CA LEU A 443 -3.95 -22.13 25.51
C LEU A 443 -3.57 -22.93 26.76
N VAL A 444 -2.77 -23.97 26.58
CA VAL A 444 -2.31 -24.86 27.66
C VAL A 444 -0.80 -25.05 27.56
N ARG A 445 -0.12 -25.19 28.71
CA ARG A 445 1.29 -25.52 28.75
C ARG A 445 1.46 -27.03 28.82
N THR A 446 2.27 -27.57 27.93
CA THR A 446 2.62 -28.99 27.86
C THR A 446 4.13 -29.16 28.04
N VAL A 447 4.53 -30.28 28.64
CA VAL A 447 5.95 -30.65 28.75
C VAL A 447 6.23 -31.75 27.76
N GLU A 448 7.06 -31.48 26.77
CA GLU A 448 7.48 -32.45 25.77
C GLU A 448 9.03 -32.51 25.79
N ASN A 449 9.57 -33.71 25.99
CA ASN A 449 11.03 -33.93 26.11
C ASN A 449 11.74 -33.06 27.17
N GLY A 450 11.07 -32.79 28.29
CA GLY A 450 11.61 -31.97 29.40
C GLY A 450 11.58 -30.46 29.16
N LYS A 451 11.05 -30.01 28.02
CA LYS A 451 10.84 -28.59 27.72
C LYS A 451 9.35 -28.22 27.79
N VAL A 452 9.07 -27.11 28.37
CA VAL A 452 7.70 -26.56 28.43
C VAL A 452 7.36 -25.89 27.10
N HIS A 453 6.28 -26.34 26.45
CA HIS A 453 5.75 -25.78 25.23
C HIS A 453 4.31 -25.31 25.43
N GLU A 454 3.93 -24.24 24.77
CA GLU A 454 2.54 -23.81 24.72
C GLU A 454 1.85 -24.41 23.51
N ALA A 455 0.62 -24.90 23.75
CA ALA A 455 -0.20 -25.55 22.74
C ALA A 455 -1.64 -24.99 22.79
N VAL A 456 -2.24 -24.88 21.62
CA VAL A 456 -3.67 -24.63 21.47
C VAL A 456 -4.42 -25.92 21.77
N LYS A 457 -5.32 -25.88 22.76
CA LYS A 457 -6.21 -26.98 23.09
C LYS A 457 -7.42 -26.92 22.17
N LEU A 458 -7.65 -27.98 21.42
CA LEU A 458 -8.85 -28.16 20.61
C LEU A 458 -9.67 -29.32 21.19
N GLU A 459 -10.93 -29.06 21.45
CA GLU A 459 -11.88 -30.05 21.99
C GLU A 459 -12.75 -30.59 20.87
N TYR A 460 -12.81 -31.92 20.79
CA TYR A 460 -13.57 -32.65 19.81
C TYR A 460 -14.74 -33.39 20.45
N ARG A 461 -15.50 -34.13 19.64
CA ARG A 461 -16.64 -34.92 20.12
C ARG A 461 -16.18 -35.98 21.12
N ASP A 462 -17.03 -36.26 22.10
CA ASP A 462 -16.83 -37.26 23.16
C ASP A 462 -15.69 -36.92 24.16
N GLY A 463 -15.28 -35.64 24.23
CA GLY A 463 -14.25 -35.16 25.15
C GLY A 463 -12.82 -35.40 24.67
N ASP A 464 -12.63 -35.79 23.42
CA ASP A 464 -11.29 -35.92 22.82
C ASP A 464 -10.61 -34.57 22.74
N VAL A 465 -9.31 -34.52 23.06
CA VAL A 465 -8.51 -33.28 23.05
C VAL A 465 -7.33 -33.45 22.09
N LEU A 466 -7.13 -32.44 21.24
CA LEU A 466 -5.95 -32.30 20.39
C LEU A 466 -5.14 -31.08 20.88
N LEU A 467 -3.87 -31.28 21.14
CA LEU A 467 -2.95 -30.20 21.45
C LEU A 467 -2.15 -29.87 20.20
N VAL A 468 -2.27 -28.63 19.75
CA VAL A 468 -1.58 -28.15 18.55
C VAL A 468 -0.53 -27.15 19.00
N ASN A 469 0.73 -27.46 18.74
CA ASN A 469 1.83 -26.58 19.09
C ASN A 469 1.66 -25.21 18.38
N VAL A 470 1.96 -24.13 19.05
CA VAL A 470 1.81 -22.76 18.53
C VAL A 470 2.62 -22.55 17.24
N HIS A 471 3.74 -23.21 17.07
CA HIS A 471 4.48 -23.19 15.80
C HIS A 471 3.70 -23.81 14.62
N ALA A 472 2.64 -24.56 14.90
CA ALA A 472 1.76 -25.20 13.91
C ALA A 472 0.41 -24.47 13.75
N LEU A 473 0.30 -23.20 14.14
CA LEU A 473 -0.92 -22.38 14.00
C LEU A 473 -1.42 -22.27 12.56
N HIS A 474 -0.54 -22.34 11.57
CA HIS A 474 -0.89 -22.42 10.16
C HIS A 474 -1.79 -23.60 9.80
N ARG A 475 -1.92 -24.60 10.70
CA ARG A 475 -2.80 -25.77 10.55
C ARG A 475 -4.20 -25.54 11.09
N ILE A 476 -4.43 -24.41 11.77
CA ILE A 476 -5.71 -24.05 12.39
C ILE A 476 -6.27 -22.83 11.68
N SER A 477 -7.56 -22.81 11.43
CA SER A 477 -8.28 -21.63 10.94
C SER A 477 -9.60 -21.46 11.69
N ARG A 478 -10.06 -20.21 11.83
CA ARG A 478 -11.37 -19.96 12.41
C ARG A 478 -12.46 -20.53 11.50
N TYR A 479 -13.42 -21.25 12.08
CA TYR A 479 -14.58 -21.70 11.30
C TYR A 479 -15.43 -20.48 10.94
N LYS A 480 -15.59 -20.23 9.64
CA LYS A 480 -16.45 -19.19 9.09
C LYS A 480 -17.57 -19.87 8.33
N ASP A 481 -18.78 -19.90 8.88
CA ASP A 481 -19.97 -20.26 8.13
C ASP A 481 -20.66 -18.97 7.67
N LYS A 482 -20.92 -18.86 6.38
CA LYS A 482 -21.47 -17.63 5.79
C LYS A 482 -23.00 -17.57 5.85
N ASP A 483 -23.72 -18.68 5.99
CA ASP A 483 -25.15 -18.73 5.68
C ASP A 483 -26.02 -19.70 6.52
N SER A 484 -25.55 -20.29 7.62
CA SER A 484 -26.40 -21.17 8.43
C SER A 484 -26.37 -20.89 9.92
N ASP A 485 -27.55 -20.71 10.53
CA ASP A 485 -27.77 -20.65 11.98
C ASP A 485 -27.55 -21.99 12.70
N THR A 486 -27.16 -23.03 11.97
CA THR A 486 -26.92 -24.36 12.54
C THR A 486 -25.48 -24.56 12.94
N PRO A 487 -25.17 -24.97 14.18
CA PRO A 487 -23.81 -25.20 14.62
C PRO A 487 -23.12 -26.29 13.79
N PRO A 488 -21.81 -26.13 13.46
CA PRO A 488 -21.09 -27.10 12.66
C PRO A 488 -20.95 -28.43 13.38
N ARG A 489 -20.87 -29.51 12.60
CA ARG A 489 -20.68 -30.85 13.16
C ARG A 489 -19.27 -31.04 13.66
N VAL A 490 -19.10 -31.15 14.98
CA VAL A 490 -17.81 -31.49 15.60
C VAL A 490 -17.51 -32.97 15.36
N TYR A 491 -16.30 -33.28 14.91
CA TYR A 491 -15.86 -34.63 14.58
C TYR A 491 -15.27 -35.34 15.83
N LYS A 492 -15.22 -36.67 15.79
CA LYS A 492 -14.48 -37.47 16.76
C LYS A 492 -13.07 -37.73 16.25
N LEU A 493 -12.06 -37.53 17.08
CA LEU A 493 -10.66 -37.81 16.73
C LEU A 493 -10.48 -39.29 16.41
N GLY A 494 -9.65 -39.59 15.40
CA GLY A 494 -9.37 -40.98 15.01
C GLY A 494 -10.51 -41.76 14.31
N SER A 495 -11.71 -41.18 14.17
CA SER A 495 -12.84 -41.87 13.52
C SER A 495 -12.71 -42.03 12.00
N GLY A 496 -11.74 -41.39 11.38
CA GLY A 496 -11.56 -41.31 9.94
C GLY A 496 -12.70 -40.60 9.18
N ALA A 497 -13.71 -40.06 9.89
CA ALA A 497 -14.85 -39.37 9.28
C ALA A 497 -14.45 -38.12 8.50
N TRP A 498 -13.58 -37.32 9.07
CA TRP A 498 -13.01 -36.13 8.38
C TRP A 498 -12.20 -36.52 7.15
N GLN A 499 -11.36 -37.57 7.28
CA GLN A 499 -10.55 -38.08 6.17
C GLN A 499 -11.43 -38.65 5.06
N ARG A 500 -12.52 -39.38 5.41
CA ARG A 500 -13.50 -39.86 4.42
C ARG A 500 -14.19 -38.68 3.71
N MET A 501 -14.62 -37.67 4.42
CA MET A 501 -15.23 -36.48 3.82
C MET A 501 -14.23 -35.74 2.94
N LYS A 502 -13.00 -35.53 3.42
CA LYS A 502 -11.90 -34.93 2.64
C LYS A 502 -11.59 -35.71 1.38
N ASN A 503 -11.58 -37.08 1.46
CA ASN A 503 -11.35 -37.96 0.32
C ASN A 503 -12.55 -37.95 -0.65
N ALA A 504 -13.79 -37.93 -0.15
CA ALA A 504 -14.98 -37.81 -0.98
C ALA A 504 -15.03 -36.49 -1.74
N THR A 505 -14.72 -35.38 -1.06
CA THR A 505 -14.59 -34.05 -1.69
C THR A 505 -13.45 -34.04 -2.71
N LYS A 506 -12.30 -34.64 -2.38
CA LYS A 506 -11.16 -34.79 -3.30
C LYS A 506 -11.49 -35.64 -4.52
N SER A 507 -12.30 -36.69 -4.36
CA SER A 507 -12.78 -37.51 -5.48
C SER A 507 -13.74 -36.72 -6.37
N ALA A 508 -14.71 -36.03 -5.79
CA ALA A 508 -15.64 -35.19 -6.54
C ALA A 508 -14.90 -34.06 -7.32
N VAL A 509 -13.87 -33.46 -6.72
CA VAL A 509 -13.00 -32.50 -7.40
C VAL A 509 -12.21 -33.14 -8.52
N LYS A 510 -11.72 -34.39 -8.35
CA LYS A 510 -11.04 -35.14 -9.42
C LYS A 510 -11.95 -35.47 -10.60
N ASP A 511 -13.22 -35.75 -10.34
CA ASP A 511 -14.18 -36.06 -11.40
C ASP A 511 -14.52 -34.80 -12.21
N ILE A 512 -14.70 -33.65 -11.53
CA ILE A 512 -14.83 -32.35 -12.18
C ILE A 512 -13.55 -32.00 -12.98
N ALA A 513 -12.37 -32.26 -12.41
CA ALA A 513 -11.11 -32.01 -13.11
C ALA A 513 -10.97 -32.92 -14.37
N ARG A 514 -11.42 -34.14 -14.36
CA ARG A 514 -11.42 -35.01 -15.55
C ARG A 514 -12.29 -34.47 -16.68
N GLU A 515 -13.49 -34.01 -16.36
CA GLU A 515 -14.37 -33.39 -17.35
C GLU A 515 -13.75 -32.10 -17.94
N LEU A 516 -13.14 -31.31 -17.07
CA LEU A 516 -12.43 -30.10 -17.52
C LEU A 516 -11.20 -30.41 -18.38
N ILE A 517 -10.43 -31.45 -18.02
CA ILE A 517 -9.27 -31.89 -18.82
C ILE A 517 -9.72 -32.40 -20.19
N LYS A 518 -10.84 -33.13 -20.28
CA LYS A 518 -11.41 -33.56 -21.56
C LYS A 518 -11.80 -32.38 -22.44
N LEU A 519 -12.49 -31.40 -21.87
CA LEU A 519 -12.87 -30.17 -22.55
C LEU A 519 -11.63 -29.37 -23.01
N TYR A 520 -10.59 -29.34 -22.17
CA TYR A 520 -9.31 -28.68 -22.49
C TYR A 520 -8.59 -29.39 -23.66
N ALA A 521 -8.60 -30.73 -23.65
CA ALA A 521 -8.04 -31.51 -24.76
C ALA A 521 -8.79 -31.29 -26.08
N GLU A 522 -10.13 -31.26 -26.04
CA GLU A 522 -10.98 -30.99 -27.21
C GLU A 522 -10.72 -29.55 -27.74
N ARG A 523 -10.50 -28.58 -26.87
CA ARG A 523 -10.14 -27.20 -27.26
C ARG A 523 -8.73 -27.11 -27.86
N LYS A 524 -7.81 -27.86 -27.30
CA LYS A 524 -6.41 -27.86 -27.78
C LYS A 524 -6.29 -28.46 -29.20
N GLU A 525 -7.22 -29.28 -29.61
CA GLU A 525 -7.35 -29.86 -30.95
C GLU A 525 -8.15 -28.95 -31.90
N SER A 526 -8.97 -28.02 -31.37
CA SER A 526 -9.72 -27.05 -32.17
C SER A 526 -8.85 -25.84 -32.54
N GLY A 527 -8.84 -25.45 -33.81
CA GLY A 527 -8.20 -24.22 -34.24
C GLY A 527 -8.98 -23.00 -33.72
N GLY A 528 -8.27 -22.01 -33.15
CA GLY A 528 -8.78 -20.71 -32.75
C GLY A 528 -8.30 -19.59 -33.68
N PHE A 529 -8.66 -18.36 -33.34
CA PHE A 529 -8.18 -17.16 -34.01
C PHE A 529 -6.95 -16.64 -33.28
N ALA A 530 -5.82 -16.50 -33.97
CA ALA A 530 -4.62 -15.86 -33.41
C ALA A 530 -4.73 -14.35 -33.62
N PHE A 531 -4.82 -13.59 -32.52
CA PHE A 531 -4.89 -12.14 -32.55
C PHE A 531 -3.53 -11.53 -32.93
N SER A 532 -3.58 -10.38 -33.57
CA SER A 532 -2.38 -9.64 -33.99
C SER A 532 -1.57 -9.13 -32.80
N PRO A 533 -0.24 -8.98 -32.91
CA PRO A 533 0.56 -8.27 -31.92
C PRO A 533 0.03 -6.85 -31.64
N ASP A 534 0.39 -6.30 -30.48
CA ASP A 534 -0.09 -4.99 -30.04
C ASP A 534 0.27 -3.87 -31.02
N GLY A 535 -0.75 -3.13 -31.43
CA GLY A 535 -0.59 -1.91 -32.25
C GLY A 535 -0.48 -0.64 -31.38
N TYR A 536 -0.28 0.50 -32.04
CA TYR A 536 -0.16 1.82 -31.38
C TYR A 536 -1.31 2.11 -30.39
N LEU A 537 -2.56 1.91 -30.82
CA LEU A 537 -3.72 2.19 -29.98
C LEU A 537 -3.79 1.31 -28.72
N GLN A 538 -3.26 0.07 -28.77
CA GLN A 538 -3.14 -0.80 -27.62
C GLN A 538 -2.11 -0.23 -26.62
N HIS A 539 -0.96 0.21 -27.11
CA HIS A 539 0.06 0.84 -26.27
C HIS A 539 -0.43 2.16 -25.65
N GLU A 540 -1.18 2.96 -26.42
CA GLU A 540 -1.81 4.19 -25.95
C GLU A 540 -2.84 3.92 -24.85
N LEU A 541 -3.72 2.91 -25.02
CA LEU A 541 -4.67 2.50 -24.01
C LEU A 541 -3.95 2.07 -22.72
N GLU A 542 -2.91 1.24 -22.82
CA GLU A 542 -2.15 0.77 -21.66
C GLU A 542 -1.39 1.92 -20.98
N ALA A 543 -0.79 2.81 -21.75
CA ALA A 543 -0.12 3.99 -21.23
C ALA A 543 -1.09 4.96 -20.51
N SER A 544 -2.34 5.05 -21.00
CA SER A 544 -3.37 5.91 -20.43
C SER A 544 -3.97 5.40 -19.10
N PHE A 545 -3.53 4.24 -18.59
CA PHE A 545 -4.03 3.69 -17.32
C PHE A 545 -3.67 4.62 -16.15
N PRO A 546 -4.65 5.11 -15.36
CA PRO A 546 -4.43 6.15 -14.36
C PRO A 546 -3.68 5.69 -13.10
N TYR A 547 -3.42 4.37 -12.97
CA TYR A 547 -2.72 3.80 -11.82
C TYR A 547 -1.43 3.12 -12.26
N GLU A 548 -0.49 2.93 -11.34
CA GLU A 548 0.65 2.06 -11.56
C GLU A 548 0.23 0.59 -11.48
N GLU A 549 0.71 -0.19 -12.44
CA GLU A 549 0.49 -1.62 -12.47
C GLU A 549 1.32 -2.32 -11.39
N THR A 550 0.71 -3.26 -10.68
CA THR A 550 1.50 -4.17 -9.85
C THR A 550 2.22 -5.20 -10.75
N PRO A 551 3.34 -5.79 -10.29
CA PRO A 551 4.03 -6.83 -11.07
C PRO A 551 3.10 -7.99 -11.48
N ASP A 552 2.18 -8.38 -10.59
CA ASP A 552 1.23 -9.46 -10.86
C ASP A 552 0.20 -9.05 -11.92
N GLN A 553 -0.27 -7.79 -11.90
CA GLN A 553 -1.17 -7.25 -12.94
C GLN A 553 -0.49 -7.26 -14.29
N GLN A 554 0.76 -6.79 -14.36
CA GLN A 554 1.56 -6.76 -15.57
C GLN A 554 1.74 -8.18 -16.14
N GLN A 555 2.16 -9.12 -15.29
CA GLN A 555 2.31 -10.51 -15.67
C GLN A 555 1.00 -11.13 -16.18
N ALA A 556 -0.14 -10.83 -15.49
CA ALA A 556 -1.44 -11.33 -15.92
C ALA A 556 -1.84 -10.80 -17.30
N VAL A 557 -1.59 -9.52 -17.59
CA VAL A 557 -1.85 -8.90 -18.90
C VAL A 557 -0.97 -9.53 -19.98
N GLU A 558 0.33 -9.70 -19.72
CA GLU A 558 1.27 -10.31 -20.67
C GLU A 558 0.87 -11.75 -21.03
N LEU A 559 0.52 -12.54 -20.01
CA LEU A 559 0.06 -13.93 -20.23
C LEU A 559 -1.25 -14.00 -21.01
N VAL A 560 -2.21 -13.13 -20.72
CA VAL A 560 -3.49 -13.05 -21.49
C VAL A 560 -3.21 -12.69 -22.95
N LYS A 561 -2.39 -11.68 -23.19
CA LYS A 561 -2.06 -11.26 -24.56
C LYS A 561 -1.30 -12.37 -25.33
N HIS A 562 -0.36 -13.01 -24.65
CA HIS A 562 0.38 -14.14 -25.23
C HIS A 562 -0.55 -15.28 -25.64
N ASP A 563 -1.50 -15.66 -24.79
CA ASP A 563 -2.46 -16.72 -25.12
C ASP A 563 -3.37 -16.34 -26.29
N MET A 564 -3.84 -15.07 -26.34
CA MET A 564 -4.65 -14.59 -27.44
C MET A 564 -3.90 -14.58 -28.79
N GLU A 565 -2.59 -14.45 -28.78
CA GLU A 565 -1.74 -14.50 -29.98
C GLU A 565 -1.46 -15.92 -30.48
N GLN A 566 -1.89 -16.95 -29.74
CA GLN A 566 -1.75 -18.34 -30.17
C GLN A 566 -2.91 -18.76 -31.07
N ALA A 567 -2.66 -19.73 -31.96
CA ALA A 567 -3.70 -20.31 -32.82
C ALA A 567 -4.66 -21.28 -32.08
N GLN A 568 -4.61 -21.32 -30.77
CA GLN A 568 -5.46 -22.15 -29.92
C GLN A 568 -6.36 -21.22 -29.07
N PRO A 569 -7.65 -21.57 -28.89
CA PRO A 569 -8.55 -20.73 -28.11
C PRO A 569 -8.09 -20.60 -26.64
N MET A 570 -7.87 -19.38 -26.15
CA MET A 570 -7.52 -19.13 -24.77
C MET A 570 -8.62 -19.57 -23.77
N ASP A 571 -8.26 -20.22 -22.67
CA ASP A 571 -9.13 -20.39 -21.49
C ASP A 571 -8.35 -20.08 -20.21
N ARG A 572 -8.28 -18.81 -19.88
CA ARG A 572 -7.51 -18.32 -18.74
C ARG A 572 -8.41 -17.84 -17.62
N LEU A 573 -8.06 -18.22 -16.40
CA LEU A 573 -8.67 -17.72 -15.18
C LEU A 573 -7.75 -16.68 -14.51
N VAL A 574 -8.24 -15.48 -14.34
CA VAL A 574 -7.58 -14.42 -13.55
C VAL A 574 -8.22 -14.35 -12.17
N CYS A 575 -7.45 -14.71 -11.16
CA CYS A 575 -7.86 -14.70 -9.75
C CYS A 575 -7.18 -13.54 -9.02
N GLY A 576 -7.91 -12.83 -8.19
CA GLY A 576 -7.37 -11.74 -7.36
C GLY A 576 -8.48 -11.11 -6.53
N ASP A 577 -8.14 -10.53 -5.39
CA ASP A 577 -9.13 -9.93 -4.49
C ASP A 577 -9.88 -8.75 -5.14
N VAL A 578 -10.97 -8.31 -4.50
CA VAL A 578 -11.75 -7.14 -4.95
C VAL A 578 -10.84 -5.90 -4.96
N GLY A 579 -10.86 -5.13 -6.05
CA GLY A 579 -10.02 -3.95 -6.19
C GLY A 579 -8.59 -4.21 -6.69
N PHE A 580 -8.19 -5.47 -6.97
CA PHE A 580 -6.84 -5.79 -7.49
C PHE A 580 -6.69 -5.59 -9.01
N GLY A 581 -7.59 -4.86 -9.65
CA GLY A 581 -7.45 -4.44 -11.04
C GLY A 581 -7.76 -5.49 -12.10
N LYS A 582 -8.43 -6.61 -11.76
CA LYS A 582 -8.86 -7.64 -12.74
C LYS A 582 -9.61 -7.07 -13.94
N THR A 583 -10.44 -6.05 -13.73
CA THR A 583 -11.22 -5.40 -14.79
C THR A 583 -10.32 -4.73 -15.83
N GLU A 584 -9.17 -4.16 -15.44
CA GLU A 584 -8.23 -3.57 -16.38
C GLU A 584 -7.62 -4.62 -17.32
N VAL A 585 -7.30 -5.82 -16.79
CA VAL A 585 -6.86 -6.96 -17.61
C VAL A 585 -7.93 -7.29 -18.66
N ALA A 586 -9.19 -7.30 -18.27
CA ALA A 586 -10.32 -7.57 -19.16
C ALA A 586 -10.51 -6.47 -20.23
N VAL A 587 -10.34 -5.19 -19.88
CA VAL A 587 -10.44 -4.07 -20.83
C VAL A 587 -9.36 -4.17 -21.90
N ARG A 588 -8.12 -4.48 -21.52
CA ARG A 588 -7.00 -4.63 -22.46
C ARG A 588 -7.18 -5.81 -23.41
N ALA A 589 -7.63 -6.96 -22.88
CA ALA A 589 -7.97 -8.11 -23.69
C ALA A 589 -9.13 -7.80 -24.67
N ALA A 590 -10.16 -7.12 -24.18
CA ALA A 590 -11.29 -6.72 -25.01
C ALA A 590 -10.87 -5.78 -26.16
N PHE A 591 -10.04 -4.79 -25.88
CA PHE A 591 -9.56 -3.87 -26.90
C PHE A 591 -8.68 -4.57 -27.94
N LYS A 592 -7.80 -5.50 -27.50
CA LYS A 592 -6.99 -6.33 -28.40
C LYS A 592 -7.87 -7.12 -29.39
N ALA A 593 -8.99 -7.69 -28.90
CA ALA A 593 -9.94 -8.40 -29.75
C ALA A 593 -10.64 -7.46 -30.74
N VAL A 594 -11.06 -6.27 -30.29
CA VAL A 594 -11.72 -5.27 -31.14
C VAL A 594 -10.76 -4.71 -32.19
N ALA A 595 -9.47 -4.56 -31.89
CA ALA A 595 -8.47 -4.10 -32.84
C ALA A 595 -8.36 -5.03 -34.06
N ASP A 596 -8.64 -6.32 -33.91
CA ASP A 596 -8.73 -7.29 -35.01
C ASP A 596 -10.18 -7.47 -35.53
N SER A 597 -11.06 -6.50 -35.28
CA SER A 597 -12.44 -6.49 -35.75
C SER A 597 -13.31 -7.63 -35.20
N LYS A 598 -12.93 -8.23 -34.06
CA LYS A 598 -13.72 -9.24 -33.36
C LYS A 598 -14.61 -8.61 -32.31
N GLN A 599 -15.82 -9.18 -32.15
CA GLN A 599 -16.74 -8.75 -31.11
C GLN A 599 -16.40 -9.41 -29.77
N VAL A 600 -16.72 -8.70 -28.67
CA VAL A 600 -16.48 -9.15 -27.31
C VAL A 600 -17.78 -9.24 -26.54
N ALA A 601 -18.00 -10.35 -25.82
CA ALA A 601 -19.10 -10.55 -24.88
C ALA A 601 -18.58 -10.50 -23.46
N VAL A 602 -19.14 -9.62 -22.61
CA VAL A 602 -18.80 -9.54 -21.17
C VAL A 602 -20.02 -10.00 -20.36
N LEU A 603 -19.89 -11.14 -19.74
CA LEU A 603 -20.95 -11.78 -18.94
C LEU A 603 -20.73 -11.53 -17.44
N VAL A 604 -21.73 -10.96 -16.78
CA VAL A 604 -21.72 -10.67 -15.35
C VAL A 604 -22.96 -11.21 -14.64
N PRO A 605 -22.87 -11.55 -13.34
CA PRO A 605 -24.00 -12.19 -12.64
C PRO A 605 -25.17 -11.27 -12.32
N THR A 606 -24.95 -9.96 -12.13
CA THR A 606 -25.98 -9.02 -11.70
C THR A 606 -26.10 -7.81 -12.62
N THR A 607 -27.28 -7.17 -12.60
CA THR A 607 -27.55 -5.95 -13.39
C THR A 607 -26.69 -4.78 -12.92
N ILE A 608 -26.38 -4.70 -11.61
CA ILE A 608 -25.54 -3.65 -11.05
C ILE A 608 -24.11 -3.78 -11.57
N LEU A 609 -23.53 -4.99 -11.52
CA LEU A 609 -22.21 -5.26 -12.10
C LEU A 609 -22.17 -4.99 -13.61
N SER A 610 -23.24 -5.31 -14.33
CA SER A 610 -23.35 -5.00 -15.77
C SER A 610 -23.25 -3.49 -16.03
N LEU A 611 -23.90 -2.67 -15.23
CA LEU A 611 -23.84 -1.22 -15.34
C LEU A 611 -22.47 -0.67 -14.92
N GLN A 612 -21.87 -1.24 -13.88
CA GLN A 612 -20.52 -0.86 -13.42
C GLN A 612 -19.47 -1.17 -14.48
N HIS A 613 -19.44 -2.38 -15.03
CA HIS A 613 -18.54 -2.74 -16.11
C HIS A 613 -18.77 -1.87 -17.36
N TYR A 614 -20.03 -1.61 -17.72
CA TYR A 614 -20.35 -0.72 -18.84
C TYR A 614 -19.73 0.67 -18.68
N ARG A 615 -19.85 1.27 -17.49
CA ARG A 615 -19.24 2.57 -17.18
C ARG A 615 -17.71 2.49 -17.27
N THR A 616 -17.10 1.51 -16.61
CA THR A 616 -15.65 1.35 -16.60
C THR A 616 -15.08 1.14 -18.01
N PHE A 617 -15.67 0.26 -18.82
CA PHE A 617 -15.24 0.02 -20.18
C PHE A 617 -15.43 1.27 -21.07
N SER A 618 -16.58 1.94 -20.95
CA SER A 618 -16.86 3.16 -21.72
C SER A 618 -15.92 4.31 -21.35
N GLU A 619 -15.54 4.45 -20.09
CA GLU A 619 -14.59 5.47 -19.62
C GLU A 619 -13.17 5.15 -20.09
N ARG A 620 -12.73 3.91 -19.94
CA ARG A 620 -11.38 3.48 -20.32
C ARG A 620 -11.14 3.51 -21.85
N LEU A 621 -12.17 3.23 -22.63
CA LEU A 621 -12.11 3.20 -24.10
C LEU A 621 -12.58 4.52 -24.73
N ARG A 622 -12.79 5.57 -23.92
CA ARG A 622 -13.19 6.90 -24.42
C ARG A 622 -12.09 7.47 -25.34
N GLY A 623 -12.49 7.91 -26.53
CA GLY A 623 -11.57 8.46 -27.53
C GLY A 623 -10.99 7.42 -28.49
N LEU A 624 -11.19 6.12 -28.22
CA LEU A 624 -10.85 5.05 -29.15
C LEU A 624 -12.06 4.67 -30.03
N PRO A 625 -11.84 4.15 -31.23
CA PRO A 625 -12.93 3.79 -32.16
C PRO A 625 -13.62 2.49 -31.76
N VAL A 626 -14.19 2.43 -30.55
CA VAL A 626 -14.83 1.24 -29.97
C VAL A 626 -16.21 1.60 -29.46
N ARG A 627 -17.20 0.81 -29.84
CA ARG A 627 -18.58 0.96 -29.37
C ARG A 627 -18.92 -0.08 -28.33
N VAL A 628 -19.10 0.37 -27.09
CA VAL A 628 -19.52 -0.44 -25.95
C VAL A 628 -21.01 -0.28 -25.72
N GLU A 629 -21.74 -1.37 -25.50
CA GLU A 629 -23.17 -1.36 -25.21
C GLU A 629 -23.53 -2.30 -24.06
N ASN A 630 -24.63 -1.98 -23.36
CA ASN A 630 -25.11 -2.75 -22.20
C ASN A 630 -26.49 -3.36 -22.49
N LEU A 631 -26.62 -4.67 -22.24
CA LEU A 631 -27.90 -5.38 -22.32
C LEU A 631 -28.39 -5.80 -20.94
N SER A 632 -29.18 -4.96 -20.30
CA SER A 632 -29.71 -5.18 -18.95
C SER A 632 -31.26 -5.13 -18.92
N ARG A 633 -31.84 -5.41 -17.74
CA ARG A 633 -33.30 -5.33 -17.54
C ARG A 633 -33.84 -3.89 -17.54
N VAL A 634 -32.98 -2.91 -17.43
CA VAL A 634 -33.34 -1.49 -17.36
C VAL A 634 -33.64 -0.93 -18.75
N LYS A 635 -33.14 -1.55 -19.82
CA LYS A 635 -33.38 -1.14 -21.21
C LYS A 635 -34.81 -1.47 -21.67
N SER A 636 -35.41 -0.55 -22.40
CA SER A 636 -36.73 -0.71 -23.01
C SER A 636 -36.71 -1.78 -24.11
N ALA A 637 -37.89 -2.33 -24.43
CA ALA A 637 -38.02 -3.33 -25.50
C ALA A 637 -37.51 -2.82 -26.87
N ARG A 638 -37.72 -1.51 -27.14
CA ARG A 638 -37.25 -0.87 -28.36
C ARG A 638 -35.71 -0.81 -28.44
N GLU A 639 -35.07 -0.40 -27.35
CA GLU A 639 -33.59 -0.36 -27.25
C GLU A 639 -33.00 -1.76 -27.37
N VAL A 640 -33.61 -2.75 -26.70
CA VAL A 640 -33.15 -4.14 -26.81
C VAL A 640 -33.22 -4.66 -28.23
N LYS A 641 -34.29 -4.33 -28.99
CA LYS A 641 -34.43 -4.69 -30.39
C LYS A 641 -33.32 -4.03 -31.23
N GLN A 642 -33.09 -2.74 -31.04
CA GLN A 642 -32.05 -2.00 -31.73
C GLN A 642 -30.66 -2.57 -31.46
N ILE A 643 -30.32 -2.84 -30.18
CA ILE A 643 -29.04 -3.46 -29.81
C ILE A 643 -28.85 -4.80 -30.50
N ARG A 644 -29.87 -5.63 -30.62
CA ARG A 644 -29.80 -6.93 -31.31
C ARG A 644 -29.49 -6.77 -32.81
N GLU A 645 -30.19 -5.85 -33.47
CA GLU A 645 -30.01 -5.56 -34.88
C GLU A 645 -28.60 -5.04 -35.16
N GLU A 646 -28.14 -4.11 -34.35
CA GLU A 646 -26.82 -3.49 -34.47
C GLU A 646 -25.69 -4.45 -34.12
N LEU A 647 -25.87 -5.34 -33.14
CA LEU A 647 -24.92 -6.40 -32.77
C LEU A 647 -24.76 -7.40 -33.93
N ALA A 648 -25.87 -7.86 -34.50
CA ALA A 648 -25.86 -8.78 -35.63
C ALA A 648 -25.28 -8.15 -36.90
N ALA A 649 -25.35 -6.83 -37.02
CA ALA A 649 -24.76 -6.08 -38.11
C ALA A 649 -23.26 -5.72 -37.88
N GLY A 650 -22.64 -6.15 -36.77
CA GLY A 650 -21.25 -5.83 -36.44
C GLY A 650 -20.98 -4.39 -36.04
N LYS A 651 -22.03 -3.62 -35.65
CA LYS A 651 -21.89 -2.20 -35.25
C LYS A 651 -21.61 -1.99 -33.76
N ILE A 652 -21.70 -3.04 -32.97
CA ILE A 652 -21.37 -3.05 -31.54
C ILE A 652 -20.17 -3.96 -31.37
N ASP A 653 -19.09 -3.43 -30.81
CA ASP A 653 -17.84 -4.16 -30.62
C ASP A 653 -17.82 -4.93 -29.31
N ILE A 654 -18.33 -4.30 -28.23
CA ILE A 654 -18.33 -4.90 -26.89
C ILE A 654 -19.77 -4.88 -26.35
N LEU A 655 -20.31 -6.06 -26.08
CA LEU A 655 -21.62 -6.19 -25.42
C LEU A 655 -21.47 -6.69 -23.98
N ILE A 656 -21.91 -5.90 -23.02
CA ILE A 656 -21.86 -6.21 -21.58
C ILE A 656 -23.28 -6.55 -21.11
N GLY A 657 -23.44 -7.66 -20.38
CA GLY A 657 -24.76 -7.98 -19.84
C GLY A 657 -24.79 -9.19 -18.93
N THR A 658 -26.01 -9.49 -18.44
CA THR A 658 -26.26 -10.69 -17.62
C THR A 658 -26.52 -11.91 -18.53
N HIS A 659 -26.94 -13.01 -17.95
CA HIS A 659 -27.31 -14.24 -18.68
C HIS A 659 -28.22 -14.00 -19.92
N LYS A 660 -28.84 -12.82 -20.05
CA LYS A 660 -29.61 -12.43 -21.24
C LYS A 660 -28.81 -12.41 -22.54
N ILE A 661 -27.50 -12.11 -22.46
CA ILE A 661 -26.63 -12.12 -23.66
C ILE A 661 -26.43 -13.51 -24.25
N LEU A 662 -26.76 -14.56 -23.48
CA LEU A 662 -26.75 -15.96 -23.92
C LEU A 662 -28.12 -16.43 -24.46
N GLY A 663 -29.05 -15.51 -24.69
CA GLY A 663 -30.37 -15.81 -25.24
C GLY A 663 -30.29 -16.28 -26.69
N LYS A 664 -31.20 -17.16 -27.12
CA LYS A 664 -31.25 -17.67 -28.53
C LYS A 664 -31.49 -16.57 -29.56
N ASP A 665 -31.97 -15.42 -29.10
CA ASP A 665 -32.30 -14.25 -29.87
C ASP A 665 -31.14 -13.24 -29.98
N ILE A 666 -30.02 -13.51 -29.34
CA ILE A 666 -28.78 -12.72 -29.44
C ILE A 666 -27.84 -13.42 -30.42
N ARG A 667 -27.46 -12.72 -31.46
CA ARG A 667 -26.52 -13.20 -32.48
C ARG A 667 -25.39 -12.20 -32.62
N PHE A 668 -24.16 -12.66 -32.39
CA PHE A 668 -22.96 -11.91 -32.69
C PHE A 668 -22.63 -12.08 -34.18
N HIS A 669 -22.06 -11.05 -34.78
CA HIS A 669 -21.56 -11.12 -36.14
C HIS A 669 -20.29 -11.96 -36.20
N ASP A 670 -19.31 -11.66 -35.35
CA ASP A 670 -18.04 -12.38 -35.24
C ASP A 670 -17.48 -12.29 -33.81
N LEU A 671 -17.92 -13.21 -32.95
CA LEU A 671 -17.49 -13.26 -31.54
C LEU A 671 -16.09 -13.87 -31.42
N GLY A 672 -15.09 -13.07 -31.00
CA GLY A 672 -13.71 -13.52 -30.79
C GLY A 672 -13.34 -13.74 -29.32
N LEU A 673 -13.94 -12.96 -28.40
CA LEU A 673 -13.60 -13.04 -26.96
C LEU A 673 -14.83 -13.06 -26.08
N LEU A 674 -14.84 -13.98 -25.12
CA LEU A 674 -15.85 -14.10 -24.05
C LEU A 674 -15.19 -13.82 -22.69
N ILE A 675 -15.60 -12.75 -22.02
CA ILE A 675 -15.17 -12.38 -20.67
C ILE A 675 -16.26 -12.77 -19.70
N ILE A 676 -15.92 -13.50 -18.63
CA ILE A 676 -16.86 -13.96 -17.60
C ILE A 676 -16.39 -13.46 -16.25
N ASP A 677 -17.23 -12.67 -15.58
CA ASP A 677 -16.95 -12.24 -14.20
C ASP A 677 -17.76 -13.07 -13.21
N GLU A 678 -17.09 -13.56 -12.14
CA GLU A 678 -17.70 -14.35 -11.06
C GLU A 678 -18.49 -15.59 -11.57
N GLU A 679 -17.86 -16.43 -12.39
CA GLU A 679 -18.47 -17.63 -13.01
C GLU A 679 -19.19 -18.54 -12.00
N GLN A 680 -18.72 -18.60 -10.74
CA GLN A 680 -19.31 -19.41 -9.69
C GLN A 680 -20.75 -19.01 -9.31
N LYS A 681 -21.13 -17.75 -9.58
CA LYS A 681 -22.48 -17.23 -9.29
C LYS A 681 -23.52 -17.62 -10.35
N PHE A 682 -23.13 -18.25 -11.44
CA PHE A 682 -24.05 -18.70 -12.48
C PHE A 682 -24.62 -20.09 -12.22
N GLY A 683 -25.91 -20.26 -12.49
CA GLY A 683 -26.61 -21.54 -12.39
C GLY A 683 -26.19 -22.53 -13.48
N VAL A 684 -26.53 -23.82 -13.28
CA VAL A 684 -26.15 -24.93 -14.16
C VAL A 684 -26.53 -24.72 -15.61
N SER A 685 -27.74 -24.21 -15.89
CA SER A 685 -28.22 -24.00 -17.26
C SER A 685 -27.43 -22.89 -18.02
N VAL A 686 -26.90 -21.92 -17.30
CA VAL A 686 -26.05 -20.87 -17.89
C VAL A 686 -24.65 -21.46 -18.18
N LYS A 687 -24.11 -22.24 -17.26
CA LYS A 687 -22.81 -22.91 -17.44
C LYS A 687 -22.81 -23.85 -18.63
N GLU A 688 -23.91 -24.55 -18.89
CA GLU A 688 -24.02 -25.42 -20.07
C GLU A 688 -24.01 -24.66 -21.39
N LYS A 689 -24.73 -23.54 -21.47
CA LYS A 689 -24.67 -22.62 -22.63
C LYS A 689 -23.29 -22.04 -22.84
N LEU A 690 -22.58 -21.68 -21.75
CA LEU A 690 -21.20 -21.22 -21.79
C LEU A 690 -20.26 -22.28 -22.34
N ARG A 691 -20.44 -23.56 -21.99
CA ARG A 691 -19.65 -24.67 -22.54
C ARG A 691 -19.71 -24.70 -24.05
N GLN A 692 -20.89 -24.50 -24.64
CA GLN A 692 -21.09 -24.54 -26.10
C GLN A 692 -20.42 -23.36 -26.79
N LEU A 693 -20.42 -22.15 -26.18
CA LEU A 693 -19.77 -20.96 -26.73
C LEU A 693 -18.24 -20.99 -26.60
N LYS A 694 -17.74 -21.69 -25.57
CA LYS A 694 -16.31 -21.75 -25.26
C LYS A 694 -15.47 -22.57 -26.23
N VAL A 695 -16.05 -23.34 -27.14
CA VAL A 695 -15.29 -24.28 -27.95
C VAL A 695 -14.33 -23.60 -28.92
N ASN A 696 -14.74 -22.52 -29.57
CA ASN A 696 -13.97 -21.84 -30.62
C ASN A 696 -13.72 -20.34 -30.33
N VAL A 697 -13.98 -19.86 -29.11
CA VAL A 697 -13.87 -18.47 -28.71
C VAL A 697 -12.92 -18.35 -27.52
N ASP A 698 -12.03 -17.39 -27.56
CA ASP A 698 -11.16 -17.08 -26.44
C ASP A 698 -11.99 -16.74 -25.20
N THR A 699 -11.62 -17.32 -24.08
CA THR A 699 -12.35 -17.12 -22.83
C THR A 699 -11.44 -16.63 -21.71
N LEU A 700 -11.78 -15.47 -21.18
CA LEU A 700 -11.16 -14.88 -19.99
C LEU A 700 -12.16 -14.93 -18.84
N THR A 701 -11.85 -15.67 -17.80
CA THR A 701 -12.69 -15.72 -16.59
C THR A 701 -12.03 -14.96 -15.46
N MET A 702 -12.78 -14.17 -14.71
CA MET A 702 -12.32 -13.42 -13.55
C MET A 702 -13.04 -13.88 -12.28
N THR A 703 -12.34 -13.93 -11.15
CA THR A 703 -12.96 -14.21 -9.84
C THR A 703 -12.26 -13.48 -8.72
N ALA A 704 -13.04 -13.03 -7.72
CA ALA A 704 -12.52 -12.42 -6.50
C ALA A 704 -12.26 -13.44 -5.39
N THR A 705 -12.81 -14.63 -5.47
CA THR A 705 -12.60 -15.65 -4.44
C THR A 705 -11.26 -16.35 -4.67
N PRO A 706 -10.30 -16.26 -3.71
CA PRO A 706 -9.06 -16.99 -3.82
C PRO A 706 -9.36 -18.49 -3.86
N ILE A 707 -8.85 -19.15 -4.89
CA ILE A 707 -8.99 -20.60 -5.03
C ILE A 707 -8.06 -21.26 -4.01
N PRO A 708 -8.53 -22.10 -3.07
CA PRO A 708 -7.67 -22.82 -2.15
C PRO A 708 -6.55 -23.55 -2.89
N ARG A 709 -5.32 -23.54 -2.36
CA ARG A 709 -4.12 -24.13 -3.01
C ARG A 709 -4.37 -25.55 -3.53
N THR A 710 -5.13 -26.37 -2.82
CA THR A 710 -5.50 -27.73 -3.24
C THR A 710 -6.38 -27.76 -4.49
N LEU A 711 -7.29 -26.81 -4.65
CA LEU A 711 -8.11 -26.66 -5.86
C LEU A 711 -7.28 -26.08 -7.01
N GLN A 712 -6.37 -25.16 -6.69
CA GLN A 712 -5.42 -24.56 -7.63
C GLN A 712 -4.55 -25.63 -8.33
N PHE A 713 -4.00 -26.59 -7.55
CA PHE A 713 -3.23 -27.70 -8.11
C PHE A 713 -4.09 -28.66 -8.96
N SER A 714 -5.38 -28.82 -8.65
CA SER A 714 -6.29 -29.66 -9.44
C SER A 714 -6.73 -28.98 -10.75
N LEU A 715 -6.73 -27.66 -10.80
CA LEU A 715 -7.07 -26.88 -12.00
C LEU A 715 -5.86 -26.58 -12.90
N MET A 716 -4.63 -26.68 -12.39
CA MET A 716 -3.39 -26.41 -13.13
C MET A 716 -3.18 -27.30 -14.38
N GLY A 717 -3.91 -28.40 -14.53
CA GLY A 717 -3.91 -29.23 -15.75
C GLY A 717 -5.12 -29.03 -16.66
N ALA A 718 -6.10 -28.23 -16.24
CA ALA A 718 -7.38 -28.10 -16.92
C ALA A 718 -7.67 -26.67 -17.42
N ARG A 719 -6.92 -25.67 -16.93
CA ARG A 719 -7.12 -24.25 -17.24
C ARG A 719 -5.87 -23.45 -16.93
N ASP A 720 -5.55 -22.46 -17.75
CA ASP A 720 -4.47 -21.52 -17.46
C ASP A 720 -4.87 -20.55 -16.36
N LEU A 721 -3.97 -20.30 -15.39
CA LEU A 721 -4.24 -19.53 -14.21
C LEU A 721 -3.25 -18.35 -14.05
N SER A 722 -3.78 -17.16 -13.82
CA SER A 722 -3.02 -15.99 -13.37
C SER A 722 -3.56 -15.52 -12.04
N SER A 723 -2.70 -15.35 -11.03
CA SER A 723 -3.07 -14.87 -9.71
C SER A 723 -2.51 -13.46 -9.50
N ILE A 724 -3.38 -12.51 -9.15
CA ILE A 724 -3.00 -11.16 -8.73
C ILE A 724 -3.11 -11.13 -7.21
N THR A 725 -1.97 -11.23 -6.53
CA THR A 725 -1.87 -11.32 -5.06
C THR A 725 -1.39 -10.01 -4.43
N THR A 726 -0.72 -9.17 -5.21
CA THR A 726 -0.23 -7.88 -4.76
C THR A 726 -1.34 -6.83 -4.83
N PRO A 727 -1.75 -6.23 -3.70
CA PRO A 727 -2.74 -5.15 -3.72
C PRO A 727 -2.22 -3.93 -4.47
N PRO A 728 -3.09 -3.19 -5.17
CA PRO A 728 -2.71 -1.88 -5.70
C PRO A 728 -2.28 -0.95 -4.56
N PRO A 729 -1.30 -0.08 -4.81
CA PRO A 729 -0.68 0.74 -3.78
C PRO A 729 -1.61 1.74 -3.08
N ASN A 730 -2.59 2.26 -3.80
CA ASN A 730 -3.54 3.25 -3.27
C ASN A 730 -4.75 2.59 -2.57
N ARG A 731 -4.70 1.28 -2.34
CA ARG A 731 -5.73 0.58 -1.58
C ARG A 731 -5.40 0.64 -0.10
N TYR A 732 -6.00 1.58 0.59
CA TYR A 732 -5.98 1.58 2.04
C TYR A 732 -6.87 0.44 2.57
N PRO A 733 -6.36 -0.40 3.49
CA PRO A 733 -7.21 -1.39 4.14
C PRO A 733 -8.30 -0.68 4.93
N VAL A 734 -9.52 -1.20 4.86
CA VAL A 734 -10.61 -0.70 5.71
C VAL A 734 -10.26 -1.02 7.17
N GLN A 735 -10.05 0.01 7.97
CA GLN A 735 -9.88 -0.16 9.42
C GLN A 735 -11.25 -0.42 10.03
N THR A 736 -11.40 -1.59 10.65
CA THR A 736 -12.62 -1.97 11.34
C THR A 736 -12.37 -1.89 12.84
N GLU A 737 -13.12 -1.05 13.52
CA GLU A 737 -13.09 -0.91 14.98
C GLU A 737 -14.41 -1.40 15.55
N VAL A 738 -14.34 -2.18 16.62
CA VAL A 738 -15.51 -2.65 17.36
C VAL A 738 -15.54 -1.89 18.68
N GLU A 739 -16.40 -0.89 18.76
CA GLU A 739 -16.54 -0.01 19.92
C GLU A 739 -17.93 -0.14 20.54
N ARG A 740 -18.06 0.20 21.83
CA ARG A 740 -19.38 0.40 22.43
C ARG A 740 -20.02 1.61 21.76
N PHE A 741 -21.35 1.56 21.55
CA PHE A 741 -22.09 2.66 20.95
C PHE A 741 -21.75 3.99 21.64
N ASN A 742 -21.13 4.90 20.91
CA ASN A 742 -20.80 6.24 21.36
C ASN A 742 -21.13 7.23 20.24
N PRO A 743 -22.14 8.13 20.44
CA PRO A 743 -22.55 9.10 19.44
C PRO A 743 -21.45 10.05 19.00
N ASP A 744 -20.48 10.35 19.88
CA ASP A 744 -19.39 11.29 19.59
C ASP A 744 -18.35 10.68 18.67
N ILE A 745 -18.07 9.38 18.80
CA ILE A 745 -17.20 8.62 17.88
C ILE A 745 -17.84 8.56 16.50
N ILE A 746 -19.17 8.34 16.41
CA ILE A 746 -19.91 8.31 15.14
C ILE A 746 -19.86 9.69 14.48
N ARG A 747 -20.16 10.75 15.24
CA ARG A 747 -20.18 12.15 14.75
C ARG A 747 -18.78 12.58 14.27
N GLY A 748 -17.72 12.21 15.00
CA GLY A 748 -16.34 12.44 14.60
C GLY A 748 -15.95 11.69 13.32
N SER A 749 -16.50 10.48 13.10
CA SER A 749 -16.27 9.72 11.87
C SER A 749 -16.93 10.35 10.64
N ASP A 750 -18.13 10.90 10.79
CA ASP A 750 -18.86 11.57 9.71
C ASP A 750 -18.19 12.90 9.34
N GLN A 751 -17.73 13.69 10.33
CA GLN A 751 -17.00 14.94 10.07
C GLN A 751 -15.67 14.70 9.35
N PHE A 752 -15.01 13.57 9.58
CA PHE A 752 -13.76 13.22 8.88
C PHE A 752 -13.98 12.80 7.42
N ARG A 753 -15.20 12.33 7.07
CA ARG A 753 -15.57 12.00 5.68
C ARG A 753 -15.91 13.22 4.84
N ASP A 754 -16.35 14.29 5.47
CA ASP A 754 -16.82 15.52 4.80
C ASP A 754 -15.70 16.58 4.67
N GLU A 755 -14.52 16.37 5.24
CA GLU A 755 -13.33 17.20 4.97
C GLU A 755 -12.62 16.66 3.70
N PRO A 756 -12.49 17.48 2.63
CA PRO A 756 -11.89 17.10 1.35
C PRO A 756 -10.39 16.86 1.45
#